data_dae63f13b4a1d6176e5a2d59898845fb
#
_entry.id   dae63f13b4a1d6176e5a2d59898845fb
#
_cell.length_a   1.000
_cell.length_b   1.000
_cell.length_c   1.000
_cell.angle_alpha   90.00
_cell.angle_beta   90.00
_cell.angle_gamma   90.00
#
_symmetry.space_group_name_H-M   'P 1'
#
loop_
_entity.id
_entity.type
_entity.pdbx_description
1 polymer ?
#
loop_
_entity_poly.entity_id
_entity_poly.type
_entity_poly.pdbx_seq_one_letter_code
_entity_poly.pdbx_strand_id
1 'polypeptide(L)'
;MDGCEAISFPPMSTTAIRDKLRAISFLDGLTDSAYHQLARLVTAVRYKSDEILFEEGSERSFLALVVSGAVAIEKQMNSRPIRLVTLGAGEAVGEGLLLDDSKHGTSARALQETDLLILRSEKIQDMLREHPQLYAALIGRAARAISQRLAATDATIVGRGRTLGFGGHHVRVETDLLGAREVPDEALYGVQTLRALENFPITGIALREFPTLVEALAAVKEAAALANAELGLLSPEIADAIVRAAREVRTGRHHEHFLVDMVQGGAGTSTNMNANEVIANRALELLGRPRGDYATISPNTHVNLSQSTNDVYPTAVKLALHNGIEGLRVAMRELCASFLTKGEEFGGFLKMGRTQLQDAVPMTLGQEFSAFAHTILEDVDRLGEAQALIREINMGATAIGTRINAPEGYAEAVRRHLSTVSGLELITAPDLVEATADTGAFVQLSGVLKRCAVKISKVCNDLRLLSSGPRAGLGEINLPPMQPGSSIMPGKVNPVIPEVVNQVCFDVIGGDVTVTLAAEAGQLQLNVFEPIIAYRLLHALDSLKQALVVLRTRCVDGITANPDRMRWFVENSIGIVTALVPVLGYETATEIAKEALATGRGVYDLVCDRGLMTRDDLDRVLDPRGMVGMEQSAAAGATIEYRVVRDAADGSSRS
;
A
#
# COMPACT_ATOMS: atom_id res chain seq x y z
N MET A 1 27.81 -5.43 31.15
CA MET A 1 28.91 -4.48 30.97
C MET A 1 28.42 -3.13 31.40
N ASP A 2 28.85 -2.72 32.57
CA ASP A 2 28.52 -1.44 33.19
C ASP A 2 29.28 -0.34 32.45
N GLY A 3 28.58 0.56 31.79
CA GLY A 3 29.24 1.58 31.01
C GLY A 3 28.32 2.72 30.57
N CYS A 4 27.76 3.43 31.54
CA CYS A 4 27.30 4.79 31.31
C CYS A 4 27.56 5.58 32.60
N GLU A 5 28.72 6.26 32.66
CA GLU A 5 29.01 7.23 33.72
C GLU A 5 28.19 8.50 33.49
N ALA A 6 26.95 8.48 33.98
CA ALA A 6 26.18 9.71 34.13
C ALA A 6 26.95 10.66 35.06
N ILE A 7 27.15 11.89 34.64
CA ILE A 7 27.87 12.90 35.44
C ILE A 7 27.06 13.17 36.73
N SER A 8 27.61 12.75 37.87
CA SER A 8 27.05 13.04 39.19
C SER A 8 27.08 14.57 39.42
N PHE A 9 25.93 15.15 39.77
CA PHE A 9 25.87 16.53 40.23
C PHE A 9 26.71 16.73 41.52
N PRO A 10 27.25 17.93 41.76
CA PRO A 10 27.75 18.25 43.09
C PRO A 10 26.63 18.01 44.13
N PRO A 11 26.93 17.50 45.33
CA PRO A 11 25.93 17.08 46.32
C PRO A 11 24.95 18.21 46.61
N MET A 12 23.69 18.05 46.16
CA MET A 12 22.62 19.01 46.45
C MET A 12 22.09 18.78 47.86
N SER A 13 21.76 19.86 48.56
CA SER A 13 21.10 19.74 49.87
C SER A 13 19.71 19.13 49.72
N THR A 14 19.23 18.37 50.71
CA THR A 14 17.88 17.79 50.75
C THR A 14 16.79 18.85 50.55
N THR A 15 17.01 20.09 51.01
CA THR A 15 16.11 21.22 50.79
C THR A 15 16.03 21.59 49.29
N ALA A 16 17.14 21.69 48.61
CA ALA A 16 17.17 22.01 47.17
C ALA A 16 16.52 20.91 46.30
N ILE A 17 16.71 19.64 46.68
CA ILE A 17 16.03 18.51 46.01
C ILE A 17 14.51 18.58 46.25
N ARG A 18 14.07 18.86 47.49
CA ARG A 18 12.64 19.00 47.82
C ARG A 18 11.95 20.11 47.00
N ASP A 19 12.63 21.25 46.83
CA ASP A 19 12.06 22.37 46.08
C ASP A 19 11.93 22.03 44.58
N LYS A 20 12.88 21.28 44.02
CA LYS A 20 12.77 20.72 42.65
C LYS A 20 11.63 19.69 42.54
N LEU A 21 11.45 18.81 43.53
CA LEU A 21 10.37 17.82 43.53
C LEU A 21 8.98 18.48 43.55
N ARG A 22 8.81 19.64 44.20
CA ARG A 22 7.56 20.39 44.22
C ARG A 22 7.18 21.00 42.86
N ALA A 23 8.13 21.20 41.99
CA ALA A 23 7.91 21.69 40.63
C ALA A 23 7.54 20.58 39.63
N ILE A 24 7.51 19.31 40.05
CA ILE A 24 7.23 18.16 39.21
C ILE A 24 5.75 17.82 39.25
N SER A 25 5.03 18.05 38.17
CA SER A 25 3.57 17.84 38.06
C SER A 25 3.14 16.38 38.31
N PHE A 26 3.99 15.41 37.99
CA PHE A 26 3.76 13.99 38.33
C PHE A 26 3.55 13.79 39.86
N LEU A 27 4.12 14.64 40.69
CA LEU A 27 4.05 14.56 42.16
C LEU A 27 2.97 15.44 42.80
N ASP A 28 2.20 16.17 42.00
CA ASP A 28 1.19 17.11 42.50
C ASP A 28 0.23 16.48 43.54
N GLY A 29 -0.04 17.22 44.63
CA GLY A 29 -0.92 16.79 45.71
C GLY A 29 -0.28 15.80 46.69
N LEU A 30 1.06 15.66 46.72
CA LEU A 30 1.76 15.03 47.84
C LEU A 30 1.78 15.97 49.06
N THR A 31 1.82 15.38 50.27
CA THR A 31 2.00 16.14 51.49
C THR A 31 3.44 16.62 51.66
N ASP A 32 3.68 17.66 52.44
CA ASP A 32 5.03 18.16 52.75
C ASP A 32 5.94 17.08 53.35
N SER A 33 5.39 16.20 54.20
CA SER A 33 6.10 15.05 54.75
C SER A 33 6.54 14.09 53.66
N ALA A 34 5.69 13.81 52.65
CA ALA A 34 5.98 12.95 51.52
C ALA A 34 7.11 13.54 50.65
N TYR A 35 7.08 14.84 50.35
CA TYR A 35 8.19 15.51 49.65
C TYR A 35 9.51 15.43 50.41
N HIS A 36 9.46 15.57 51.75
CA HIS A 36 10.65 15.45 52.58
C HIS A 36 11.25 14.02 52.58
N GLN A 37 10.38 13.01 52.65
CA GLN A 37 10.78 11.61 52.57
C GLN A 37 11.37 11.29 51.17
N LEU A 38 10.69 11.69 50.11
CA LEU A 38 11.14 11.43 48.73
C LEU A 38 12.48 12.12 48.44
N ALA A 39 12.70 13.34 48.95
CA ALA A 39 13.97 14.06 48.77
C ALA A 39 15.18 13.35 49.35
N ARG A 40 15.01 12.42 50.28
CA ARG A 40 16.10 11.60 50.85
C ARG A 40 16.37 10.33 50.04
N LEU A 41 15.47 9.95 49.16
CA LEU A 41 15.54 8.68 48.39
C LEU A 41 16.01 8.88 46.94
N VAL A 42 15.86 10.11 46.42
CA VAL A 42 16.24 10.41 45.04
C VAL A 42 17.66 10.95 44.90
N THR A 43 18.26 10.72 43.75
CA THR A 43 19.60 11.21 43.35
C THR A 43 19.47 12.07 42.11
N ALA A 44 20.12 13.24 42.10
CA ALA A 44 20.17 14.10 40.91
C ALA A 44 21.24 13.61 39.92
N VAL A 45 20.85 13.51 38.65
CA VAL A 45 21.71 13.03 37.57
C VAL A 45 21.47 13.90 36.32
N ARG A 46 22.53 14.13 35.54
CA ARG A 46 22.46 14.85 34.26
C ARG A 46 22.83 13.94 33.11
N TYR A 47 22.01 13.95 32.07
CA TYR A 47 22.27 13.30 30.81
C TYR A 47 22.56 14.36 29.73
N LYS A 48 23.52 14.06 28.85
CA LYS A 48 23.80 14.88 27.66
C LYS A 48 22.78 14.58 26.56
N SER A 49 22.72 15.45 25.53
CA SER A 49 21.96 15.16 24.31
C SER A 49 22.38 13.82 23.73
N ASP A 50 21.37 13.05 23.27
CA ASP A 50 21.49 11.72 22.67
C ASP A 50 21.94 10.57 23.58
N GLU A 51 22.19 10.83 24.88
CA GLU A 51 22.46 9.75 25.83
C GLU A 51 21.22 8.89 26.09
N ILE A 52 21.43 7.57 26.17
CA ILE A 52 20.37 6.58 26.43
C ILE A 52 20.21 6.42 27.96
N LEU A 53 18.98 6.55 28.44
CA LEU A 53 18.64 6.32 29.84
C LEU A 53 18.46 4.82 30.12
N PHE A 54 17.75 4.12 29.24
CA PHE A 54 17.59 2.66 29.21
C PHE A 54 17.19 2.18 27.83
N GLU A 55 17.47 0.91 27.53
CA GLU A 55 17.17 0.26 26.26
C GLU A 55 15.94 -0.66 26.37
N GLU A 56 15.24 -0.84 25.25
CA GLU A 56 14.18 -1.83 25.12
C GLU A 56 14.72 -3.25 25.45
N GLY A 57 13.97 -3.99 26.26
CA GLY A 57 14.35 -5.33 26.72
C GLY A 57 15.30 -5.35 27.93
N SER A 58 15.83 -4.20 28.39
CA SER A 58 16.62 -4.13 29.63
C SER A 58 15.74 -4.21 30.88
N GLU A 59 16.33 -4.56 32.02
CA GLU A 59 15.63 -4.61 33.30
C GLU A 59 15.33 -3.20 33.82
N ARG A 60 14.19 -3.03 34.48
CA ARG A 60 13.79 -1.77 35.10
C ARG A 60 14.58 -1.56 36.38
N SER A 61 15.44 -0.54 36.41
CA SER A 61 16.33 -0.26 37.53
C SER A 61 16.05 1.05 38.26
N PHE A 62 15.27 1.94 37.66
CA PHE A 62 14.94 3.23 38.27
C PHE A 62 13.67 3.87 37.71
N LEU A 63 13.06 4.76 38.49
CA LEU A 63 12.08 5.76 38.08
C LEU A 63 12.82 7.11 37.99
N ALA A 64 12.70 7.81 36.87
CA ALA A 64 13.28 9.15 36.68
C ALA A 64 12.18 10.21 36.61
N LEU A 65 12.41 11.34 37.27
CA LEU A 65 11.55 12.52 37.27
C LEU A 65 12.28 13.63 36.52
N VAL A 66 11.70 14.15 35.45
CA VAL A 66 12.32 15.16 34.59
C VAL A 66 12.23 16.54 35.28
N VAL A 67 13.38 17.12 35.64
CA VAL A 67 13.48 18.45 36.23
C VAL A 67 13.59 19.53 35.15
N SER A 68 14.42 19.28 34.13
CA SER A 68 14.60 20.14 32.95
C SER A 68 15.08 19.31 31.79
N GLY A 69 14.87 19.79 30.56
CA GLY A 69 15.21 19.06 29.35
C GLY A 69 14.04 18.24 28.79
N ALA A 70 14.34 17.23 27.98
CA ALA A 70 13.34 16.38 27.33
C ALA A 70 13.89 14.96 27.05
N VAL A 71 13.02 13.94 27.22
CA VAL A 71 13.32 12.52 27.00
C VAL A 71 12.40 11.95 25.96
N ALA A 72 12.96 11.35 24.89
CA ALA A 72 12.21 10.59 23.92
C ALA A 72 12.01 9.14 24.39
N ILE A 73 10.78 8.63 24.27
CA ILE A 73 10.46 7.21 24.41
C ILE A 73 10.37 6.63 23.01
N GLU A 74 11.19 5.62 22.71
CA GLU A 74 11.39 5.07 21.37
C GLU A 74 11.14 3.56 21.36
N LYS A 75 10.56 3.05 20.26
CA LYS A 75 10.34 1.62 19.99
C LYS A 75 11.07 1.21 18.73
N GLN A 76 11.79 0.08 18.76
CA GLN A 76 12.40 -0.47 17.56
C GLN A 76 11.34 -1.13 16.67
N MET A 77 11.19 -0.63 15.43
CA MET A 77 10.33 -1.25 14.40
C MET A 77 11.11 -1.34 13.08
N ASN A 78 11.24 -2.55 12.55
CA ASN A 78 11.96 -2.81 11.27
C ASN A 78 13.38 -2.20 11.24
N SER A 79 14.15 -2.37 12.35
CA SER A 79 15.52 -1.86 12.53
C SER A 79 15.65 -0.34 12.53
N ARG A 80 14.56 0.40 12.75
CA ARG A 80 14.56 1.86 12.93
C ARG A 80 13.87 2.23 14.24
N PRO A 81 14.44 3.16 15.05
CA PRO A 81 13.76 3.67 16.23
C PRO A 81 12.61 4.59 15.83
N ILE A 82 11.42 4.30 16.33
CA ILE A 82 10.24 5.17 16.17
C ILE A 82 9.99 5.82 17.53
N ARG A 83 9.94 7.15 17.54
CA ARG A 83 9.59 7.92 18.73
C ARG A 83 8.08 7.80 19.00
N LEU A 84 7.75 7.31 20.20
CA LEU A 84 6.36 7.15 20.64
C LEU A 84 5.81 8.39 21.34
N VAL A 85 6.65 8.99 22.21
CA VAL A 85 6.30 10.19 22.98
C VAL A 85 7.57 10.92 23.41
N THR A 86 7.46 12.24 23.61
CA THR A 86 8.50 13.05 24.24
C THR A 86 8.00 13.52 25.60
N LEU A 87 8.79 13.33 26.64
CA LEU A 87 8.49 13.68 28.02
C LEU A 87 9.34 14.87 28.44
N GLY A 88 8.69 15.91 28.92
CA GLY A 88 9.32 17.17 29.33
C GLY A 88 9.43 17.34 30.85
N ALA A 89 9.82 18.56 31.28
CA ALA A 89 9.92 18.90 32.69
C ALA A 89 8.57 18.70 33.42
N GLY A 90 8.62 18.09 34.59
CA GLY A 90 7.43 17.76 35.40
C GLY A 90 6.90 16.35 35.22
N GLU A 91 7.36 15.61 34.22
CA GLU A 91 6.90 14.25 33.90
C GLU A 91 7.84 13.16 34.45
N ALA A 92 7.34 11.90 34.45
CA ALA A 92 8.08 10.75 34.93
C ALA A 92 8.43 9.78 33.79
N VAL A 93 9.56 9.12 33.87
CA VAL A 93 10.09 8.13 32.92
C VAL A 93 10.41 6.84 33.68
N GLY A 94 10.00 5.68 33.17
CA GLY A 94 10.24 4.39 33.82
C GLY A 94 9.31 4.07 34.99
N GLU A 95 8.13 4.69 35.03
CA GLU A 95 7.09 4.53 36.06
C GLU A 95 6.54 3.11 36.15
N GLY A 96 6.70 2.30 35.13
CA GLY A 96 6.34 0.89 35.15
C GLY A 96 7.05 0.10 36.24
N LEU A 97 8.22 0.55 36.71
CA LEU A 97 8.94 -0.05 37.84
C LEU A 97 8.14 -0.07 39.15
N LEU A 98 7.18 0.84 39.30
CA LEU A 98 6.28 0.86 40.46
C LEU A 98 5.16 -0.18 40.39
N LEU A 99 4.91 -0.80 39.24
CA LEU A 99 3.76 -1.69 39.00
C LEU A 99 4.16 -3.16 38.91
N ASP A 100 5.25 -3.46 38.21
CA ASP A 100 5.72 -4.83 38.02
C ASP A 100 7.24 -4.89 37.72
N ASP A 101 7.81 -6.11 37.79
CA ASP A 101 9.21 -6.41 37.53
C ASP A 101 9.49 -6.77 36.05
N SER A 102 8.60 -6.41 35.12
CA SER A 102 8.80 -6.68 33.70
C SER A 102 9.94 -5.81 33.11
N LYS A 103 10.47 -6.24 31.98
CA LYS A 103 11.51 -5.49 31.26
C LYS A 103 10.95 -4.24 30.59
N HIS A 104 11.83 -3.30 30.23
CA HIS A 104 11.45 -2.11 29.47
C HIS A 104 10.88 -2.50 28.09
N GLY A 105 9.66 -2.09 27.79
CA GLY A 105 9.02 -2.32 26.50
C GLY A 105 9.45 -1.34 25.41
N THR A 106 10.26 -0.33 25.76
CA THR A 106 10.73 0.79 24.92
C THR A 106 12.11 1.24 25.39
N SER A 107 12.82 2.01 24.55
CA SER A 107 14.05 2.72 24.95
C SER A 107 13.71 4.17 25.37
N ALA A 108 14.56 4.77 26.20
CA ALA A 108 14.48 6.18 26.58
C ALA A 108 15.81 6.89 26.27
N ARG A 109 15.73 8.06 25.59
CA ARG A 109 16.89 8.84 25.14
C ARG A 109 16.70 10.31 25.47
N ALA A 110 17.72 10.97 26.01
CA ALA A 110 17.72 12.41 26.22
C ALA A 110 17.84 13.15 24.86
N LEU A 111 16.92 14.09 24.59
CA LEU A 111 16.93 14.88 23.35
C LEU A 111 17.83 16.11 23.41
N GLN A 112 18.16 16.53 24.61
CA GLN A 112 19.02 17.67 24.92
C GLN A 112 19.63 17.44 26.30
N GLU A 113 20.46 18.36 26.81
CA GLU A 113 20.94 18.27 28.19
C GLU A 113 19.74 18.22 29.15
N THR A 114 19.62 17.13 29.92
CA THR A 114 18.43 16.80 30.70
C THR A 114 18.81 16.48 32.17
N ASP A 115 18.23 17.24 33.10
CA ASP A 115 18.38 17.02 34.53
C ASP A 115 17.24 16.13 35.04
N LEU A 116 17.61 15.06 35.74
CA LEU A 116 16.69 14.06 36.27
C LEU A 116 16.90 13.90 37.80
N LEU A 117 15.80 13.60 38.50
CA LEU A 117 15.85 13.03 39.84
C LEU A 117 15.49 11.55 39.75
N ILE A 118 16.43 10.69 40.09
CA ILE A 118 16.35 9.23 39.91
C ILE A 118 16.02 8.58 41.27
N LEU A 119 14.96 7.77 41.30
CA LEU A 119 14.60 6.87 42.38
C LEU A 119 14.94 5.43 41.95
N ARG A 120 15.98 4.83 42.53
CA ARG A 120 16.44 3.48 42.17
C ARG A 120 15.53 2.39 42.73
N SER A 121 15.48 1.23 42.05
CA SER A 121 14.66 0.07 42.45
C SER A 121 14.88 -0.37 43.90
N GLU A 122 16.14 -0.38 44.37
CA GLU A 122 16.50 -0.69 45.78
C GLU A 122 15.78 0.26 46.76
N LYS A 123 15.74 1.57 46.47
CA LYS A 123 15.08 2.58 47.29
C LYS A 123 13.55 2.50 47.22
N ILE A 124 13.00 1.96 46.16
CA ILE A 124 11.55 1.68 46.05
C ILE A 124 11.20 0.52 46.99
N GLN A 125 12.03 -0.50 47.11
CA GLN A 125 11.82 -1.61 48.05
C GLN A 125 11.92 -1.13 49.50
N ASP A 126 12.89 -0.24 49.81
CA ASP A 126 12.99 0.37 51.13
C ASP A 126 11.72 1.21 51.43
N MET A 127 11.26 2.01 50.46
CA MET A 127 10.06 2.84 50.59
C MET A 127 8.78 2.01 50.81
N LEU A 128 8.65 0.86 50.18
CA LEU A 128 7.51 -0.05 50.40
C LEU A 128 7.45 -0.53 51.84
N ARG A 129 8.61 -0.78 52.48
CA ARG A 129 8.71 -1.25 53.89
C ARG A 129 8.53 -0.13 54.89
N GLU A 130 9.19 1.02 54.67
CA GLU A 130 9.30 2.08 55.65
C GLU A 130 8.23 3.18 55.49
N HIS A 131 7.75 3.42 54.24
CA HIS A 131 6.83 4.48 53.88
C HIS A 131 5.71 4.00 52.94
N PRO A 132 4.87 3.01 53.35
CA PRO A 132 3.87 2.37 52.47
C PRO A 132 2.83 3.35 51.92
N GLN A 133 2.51 4.43 52.64
CA GLN A 133 1.57 5.47 52.18
C GLN A 133 2.17 6.31 51.02
N LEU A 134 3.48 6.60 51.07
CA LEU A 134 4.17 7.29 49.99
C LEU A 134 4.25 6.39 48.75
N TYR A 135 4.58 5.11 48.95
CA TYR A 135 4.59 4.12 47.86
C TYR A 135 3.22 4.03 47.18
N ALA A 136 2.13 3.86 47.95
CA ALA A 136 0.77 3.82 47.43
C ALA A 136 0.38 5.09 46.65
N ALA A 137 0.82 6.26 47.13
CA ALA A 137 0.60 7.52 46.45
C ALA A 137 1.32 7.61 45.12
N LEU A 138 2.55 7.08 44.99
CA LEU A 138 3.32 7.03 43.75
C LEU A 138 2.73 6.02 42.75
N ILE A 139 2.30 4.84 43.21
CA ILE A 139 1.58 3.86 42.36
C ILE A 139 0.32 4.50 41.76
N GLY A 140 -0.50 5.19 42.56
CA GLY A 140 -1.71 5.84 42.05
C GLY A 140 -1.42 6.92 40.99
N ARG A 141 -0.26 7.55 41.05
CA ARG A 141 0.20 8.52 40.05
C ARG A 141 0.75 7.82 38.79
N ALA A 142 1.55 6.78 38.96
CA ALA A 142 2.04 5.96 37.87
C ALA A 142 0.88 5.36 37.06
N ALA A 143 -0.11 4.79 37.75
CA ALA A 143 -1.30 4.24 37.09
C ALA A 143 -2.09 5.31 36.30
N ARG A 144 -2.24 6.52 36.84
CA ARG A 144 -2.86 7.64 36.12
C ARG A 144 -2.03 8.09 34.91
N ALA A 145 -0.73 8.24 35.07
CA ALA A 145 0.18 8.65 33.98
C ALA A 145 0.17 7.63 32.86
N ILE A 146 0.23 6.34 33.19
CA ILE A 146 0.16 5.24 32.22
C ILE A 146 -1.22 5.19 31.54
N SER A 147 -2.32 5.33 32.30
CA SER A 147 -3.68 5.38 31.75
C SER A 147 -3.88 6.56 30.80
N GLN A 148 -3.38 7.74 31.16
CA GLN A 148 -3.43 8.92 30.30
C GLN A 148 -2.56 8.74 29.04
N ARG A 149 -1.38 8.14 29.17
CA ARG A 149 -0.51 7.82 28.02
C ARG A 149 -1.12 6.71 27.18
N LEU A 150 -1.74 5.69 27.77
CA LEU A 150 -2.46 4.64 27.05
C LEU A 150 -3.65 5.25 26.29
N ALA A 151 -4.44 6.11 26.91
CA ALA A 151 -5.52 6.84 26.24
C ALA A 151 -5.00 7.78 25.13
N ALA A 152 -3.87 8.46 25.36
CA ALA A 152 -3.20 9.26 24.34
C ALA A 152 -2.56 8.37 23.25
N THR A 153 -2.06 7.19 23.60
CA THR A 153 -1.52 6.19 22.69
C THR A 153 -2.66 5.48 21.96
N ASP A 154 -3.80 5.21 22.59
CA ASP A 154 -5.01 4.71 21.94
C ASP A 154 -5.61 5.77 21.01
N ALA A 155 -5.69 7.03 21.43
CA ALA A 155 -6.00 8.16 20.55
C ALA A 155 -4.95 8.32 19.43
N THR A 156 -3.69 7.99 19.70
CA THR A 156 -2.59 7.95 18.73
C THR A 156 -2.60 6.67 17.90
N ILE A 157 -3.06 5.53 18.41
CA ILE A 157 -3.19 4.27 17.67
C ILE A 157 -4.48 4.28 16.85
N VAL A 158 -5.57 4.79 17.35
CA VAL A 158 -6.81 5.04 16.60
C VAL A 158 -6.64 6.24 15.66
N GLY A 159 -5.78 7.22 16.04
CA GLY A 159 -5.30 8.31 15.20
C GLY A 159 -4.01 8.03 14.42
N ARG A 160 -3.43 6.83 14.50
CA ARG A 160 -2.09 6.47 13.93
C ARG A 160 -1.95 6.51 12.41
N GLY A 161 -3.00 6.85 11.68
CA GLY A 161 -2.83 7.38 10.34
C GLY A 161 -2.52 8.88 10.28
N ARG A 162 -2.58 9.67 11.39
CA ARG A 162 -2.88 11.10 11.28
C ARG A 162 -1.96 12.11 11.92
N THR A 163 -1.19 11.75 12.94
CA THR A 163 -0.33 12.71 13.64
C THR A 163 1.08 12.20 13.87
N LEU A 164 1.53 11.25 13.08
CA LEU A 164 2.91 10.79 13.14
C LEU A 164 3.85 11.83 12.55
N GLY A 165 4.48 12.63 13.39
CA GLY A 165 5.69 13.31 13.02
C GLY A 165 5.85 14.77 13.47
N PHE A 166 4.80 15.46 13.85
CA PHE A 166 4.89 16.89 14.19
C PHE A 166 4.47 17.16 15.62
N GLY A 167 5.26 16.68 16.57
CA GLY A 167 5.08 16.85 18.01
C GLY A 167 5.98 17.94 18.62
N GLY A 168 6.26 19.01 17.88
CA GLY A 168 6.97 20.17 18.39
C GLY A 168 6.11 20.95 19.39
N HIS A 169 6.73 21.45 20.47
CA HIS A 169 6.06 22.33 21.44
C HIS A 169 5.71 23.72 20.88
N HIS A 170 6.10 24.01 19.63
CA HIS A 170 5.85 25.28 18.95
C HIS A 170 4.70 25.11 17.95
N VAL A 171 3.74 26.02 18.04
CA VAL A 171 2.58 26.09 17.16
C VAL A 171 2.50 27.48 16.55
N ARG A 172 2.02 27.58 15.32
CA ARG A 172 1.59 28.82 14.71
C ARG A 172 0.07 28.87 14.68
N VAL A 173 -0.49 30.05 14.82
CA VAL A 173 -1.95 30.24 14.74
C VAL A 173 -2.30 30.58 13.29
N GLU A 174 -3.14 29.74 12.69
CA GLU A 174 -3.73 30.00 11.39
C GLU A 174 -5.24 30.20 11.52
N THR A 175 -5.84 30.97 10.63
CA THR A 175 -7.26 31.33 10.67
C THR A 175 -7.91 31.09 9.31
N ASP A 176 -9.08 30.49 9.33
CA ASP A 176 -10.00 30.38 8.19
C ASP A 176 -11.38 30.98 8.54
N LEU A 177 -12.38 30.79 7.66
CA LEU A 177 -13.74 31.29 7.87
C LEU A 177 -14.44 30.71 9.11
N LEU A 178 -13.96 29.58 9.65
CA LEU A 178 -14.52 28.92 10.84
C LEU A 178 -13.76 29.30 12.12
N GLY A 179 -12.74 30.16 12.03
CA GLY A 179 -11.96 30.65 13.16
C GLY A 179 -10.54 30.10 13.24
N ALA A 180 -9.82 30.48 14.30
CA ALA A 180 -8.42 30.16 14.51
C ALA A 180 -8.20 28.72 14.96
N ARG A 181 -7.04 28.14 14.59
CA ARG A 181 -6.51 26.85 15.05
C ARG A 181 -5.00 26.93 15.21
N GLU A 182 -4.49 26.16 16.15
CA GLU A 182 -3.06 25.96 16.35
C GLU A 182 -2.57 24.83 15.44
N VAL A 183 -1.65 25.16 14.54
CA VAL A 183 -1.01 24.24 13.60
C VAL A 183 0.44 24.04 14.04
N PRO A 184 0.98 22.81 14.11
CA PRO A 184 2.39 22.60 14.46
C PRO A 184 3.33 23.41 13.55
N ASP A 185 4.30 24.10 14.10
CA ASP A 185 5.24 24.92 13.34
C ASP A 185 6.03 24.13 12.29
N GLU A 186 6.33 22.85 12.60
CA GLU A 186 7.06 21.96 11.71
C GLU A 186 6.21 21.48 10.52
N ALA A 187 4.88 21.60 10.60
CA ALA A 187 3.99 21.14 9.55
C ALA A 187 3.96 22.11 8.36
N LEU A 188 4.10 21.56 7.14
CA LEU A 188 3.84 22.33 5.91
C LEU A 188 2.34 22.42 5.58
N TYR A 189 1.50 21.54 6.13
CA TYR A 189 0.05 21.68 6.02
C TYR A 189 -0.45 22.84 6.90
N GLY A 190 -1.68 23.30 6.65
CA GLY A 190 -2.29 24.40 7.37
C GLY A 190 -3.59 24.03 8.05
N VAL A 191 -4.38 25.07 8.38
CA VAL A 191 -5.62 24.98 9.16
C VAL A 191 -6.70 24.10 8.51
N GLN A 192 -6.84 24.10 7.18
CA GLN A 192 -7.88 23.33 6.50
C GLN A 192 -7.57 21.84 6.52
N THR A 193 -6.29 21.49 6.34
CA THR A 193 -5.83 20.10 6.52
C THR A 193 -6.04 19.65 7.96
N LEU A 194 -5.71 20.48 8.96
CA LEU A 194 -5.95 20.15 10.35
C LEU A 194 -7.42 19.84 10.64
N ARG A 195 -8.35 20.66 10.13
CA ARG A 195 -9.79 20.37 10.24
C ARG A 195 -10.21 19.07 9.55
N ALA A 196 -9.62 18.77 8.41
CA ALA A 196 -9.90 17.51 7.72
C ALA A 196 -9.44 16.28 8.53
N LEU A 197 -8.30 16.38 9.22
CA LEU A 197 -7.81 15.34 10.13
C LEU A 197 -8.73 15.15 11.34
N GLU A 198 -9.31 16.24 11.85
CA GLU A 198 -10.29 16.21 12.94
C GLU A 198 -11.64 15.61 12.46
N ASN A 199 -12.10 15.99 11.27
CA ASN A 199 -13.43 15.63 10.77
C ASN A 199 -13.52 14.20 10.19
N PHE A 200 -12.45 13.69 9.57
CA PHE A 200 -12.49 12.44 8.80
C PHE A 200 -11.54 11.36 9.33
N PRO A 201 -11.65 10.95 10.61
CA PRO A 201 -10.92 9.81 11.16
C PRO A 201 -11.58 8.47 10.72
N ILE A 202 -11.57 8.12 9.42
CA ILE A 202 -12.38 7.04 8.87
C ILE A 202 -11.59 5.75 8.69
N THR A 203 -10.62 5.71 7.76
CA THR A 203 -9.88 4.48 7.43
C THR A 203 -8.52 4.39 8.11
N GLY A 204 -7.94 5.53 8.47
CA GLY A 204 -6.54 5.63 8.89
C GLY A 204 -5.53 5.55 7.73
N ILE A 205 -6.00 5.41 6.49
CA ILE A 205 -5.15 5.37 5.29
C ILE A 205 -5.00 6.80 4.78
N ALA A 206 -3.81 7.35 4.97
CA ALA A 206 -3.51 8.73 4.58
C ALA A 206 -3.17 8.82 3.09
N LEU A 207 -3.35 10.02 2.53
CA LEU A 207 -3.03 10.34 1.14
C LEU A 207 -1.58 9.98 0.77
N ARG A 208 -0.62 10.17 1.68
CA ARG A 208 0.81 9.82 1.49
C ARG A 208 1.06 8.34 1.19
N GLU A 209 0.13 7.44 1.54
CA GLU A 209 0.23 6.02 1.21
C GLU A 209 0.01 5.75 -0.29
N PHE A 210 -0.44 6.77 -1.04
CA PHE A 210 -0.58 6.78 -2.49
C PHE A 210 0.32 7.85 -3.13
N PRO A 211 1.66 7.64 -3.18
CA PRO A 211 2.62 8.63 -3.68
C PRO A 211 2.28 9.15 -5.08
N THR A 212 1.78 8.29 -5.96
CA THR A 212 1.40 8.66 -7.33
C THR A 212 0.27 9.71 -7.37
N LEU A 213 -0.64 9.71 -6.40
CA LEU A 213 -1.69 10.73 -6.30
C LEU A 213 -1.13 12.06 -5.76
N VAL A 214 -0.21 12.00 -4.80
CA VAL A 214 0.48 13.19 -4.27
C VAL A 214 1.31 13.86 -5.38
N GLU A 215 2.05 13.06 -6.15
CA GLU A 215 2.84 13.52 -7.31
C GLU A 215 1.94 14.13 -8.39
N ALA A 216 0.78 13.52 -8.68
CA ALA A 216 -0.19 14.02 -9.64
C ALA A 216 -0.81 15.36 -9.19
N LEU A 217 -1.18 15.51 -7.91
CA LEU A 217 -1.64 16.79 -7.36
C LEU A 217 -0.59 17.86 -7.54
N ALA A 218 0.67 17.56 -7.22
CA ALA A 218 1.78 18.48 -7.38
C ALA A 218 2.01 18.87 -8.85
N ALA A 219 1.89 17.91 -9.78
CA ALA A 219 1.97 18.17 -11.22
C ALA A 219 0.87 19.14 -11.70
N VAL A 220 -0.36 18.97 -11.22
CA VAL A 220 -1.48 19.88 -11.51
C VAL A 220 -1.17 21.29 -10.99
N LYS A 221 -0.65 21.42 -9.75
CA LYS A 221 -0.32 22.73 -9.16
C LYS A 221 0.88 23.38 -9.85
N GLU A 222 1.88 22.62 -10.26
CA GLU A 222 2.99 23.12 -11.09
C GLU A 222 2.48 23.68 -12.42
N ALA A 223 1.65 22.92 -13.12
CA ALA A 223 1.09 23.33 -14.40
C ALA A 223 0.16 24.54 -14.29
N ALA A 224 -0.66 24.60 -13.23
CA ALA A 224 -1.56 25.74 -12.97
C ALA A 224 -0.78 27.02 -12.67
N ALA A 225 0.30 26.94 -11.89
CA ALA A 225 1.16 28.09 -11.61
C ALA A 225 1.85 28.62 -12.88
N LEU A 226 2.34 27.72 -13.74
CA LEU A 226 2.91 28.08 -15.05
C LEU A 226 1.88 28.73 -15.95
N ALA A 227 0.66 28.22 -16.03
CA ALA A 227 -0.42 28.77 -16.83
C ALA A 227 -0.85 30.17 -16.33
N ASN A 228 -1.01 30.35 -15.02
CA ASN A 228 -1.35 31.62 -14.42
C ASN A 228 -0.23 32.68 -14.59
N ALA A 229 1.04 32.25 -14.55
CA ALA A 229 2.16 33.14 -14.85
C ALA A 229 2.18 33.57 -16.31
N GLU A 230 1.95 32.64 -17.24
CA GLU A 230 1.86 32.92 -18.69
C GLU A 230 0.74 33.93 -19.00
N LEU A 231 -0.38 33.82 -18.30
CA LEU A 231 -1.52 34.74 -18.45
C LEU A 231 -1.39 36.06 -17.65
N GLY A 232 -0.25 36.23 -16.94
CA GLY A 232 0.02 37.46 -16.19
C GLY A 232 -0.76 37.62 -14.89
N LEU A 233 -1.33 36.53 -14.36
CA LEU A 233 -2.13 36.52 -13.12
C LEU A 233 -1.31 36.30 -11.86
N LEU A 234 -0.12 35.72 -11.97
CA LEU A 234 0.86 35.57 -10.91
C LEU A 234 2.12 36.33 -11.25
N SER A 235 2.71 37.02 -10.27
CA SER A 235 4.04 37.61 -10.46
C SER A 235 5.07 36.49 -10.70
N PRO A 236 6.13 36.78 -11.50
CA PRO A 236 7.17 35.77 -11.78
C PRO A 236 7.83 35.20 -10.53
N GLU A 237 8.02 36.00 -9.48
CA GLU A 237 8.62 35.55 -8.21
C GLU A 237 7.73 34.54 -7.48
N ILE A 238 6.43 34.84 -7.35
CA ILE A 238 5.46 33.93 -6.68
C ILE A 238 5.28 32.64 -7.50
N ALA A 239 5.17 32.78 -8.83
CA ALA A 239 5.01 31.63 -9.72
C ALA A 239 6.23 30.69 -9.65
N ASP A 240 7.47 31.22 -9.68
CA ASP A 240 8.69 30.42 -9.55
C ASP A 240 8.74 29.69 -8.21
N ALA A 241 8.41 30.38 -7.11
CA ALA A 241 8.39 29.76 -5.78
C ALA A 241 7.38 28.61 -5.70
N ILE A 242 6.16 28.79 -6.23
CA ILE A 242 5.13 27.73 -6.28
C ILE A 242 5.58 26.55 -7.15
N VAL A 243 6.11 26.83 -8.35
CA VAL A 243 6.61 25.80 -9.28
C VAL A 243 7.73 24.97 -8.64
N ARG A 244 8.68 25.61 -7.98
CA ARG A 244 9.79 24.92 -7.29
C ARG A 244 9.27 24.07 -6.14
N ALA A 245 8.37 24.59 -5.31
CA ALA A 245 7.75 23.84 -4.22
C ALA A 245 6.95 22.61 -4.75
N ALA A 246 6.14 22.81 -5.79
CA ALA A 246 5.40 21.73 -6.43
C ALA A 246 6.32 20.65 -7.02
N ARG A 247 7.45 21.03 -7.64
CA ARG A 247 8.46 20.07 -8.13
C ARG A 247 9.11 19.25 -7.02
N GLU A 248 9.40 19.87 -5.87
CA GLU A 248 9.91 19.11 -4.72
C GLU A 248 8.92 18.02 -4.30
N VAL A 249 7.62 18.35 -4.20
CA VAL A 249 6.57 17.37 -3.88
C VAL A 249 6.46 16.31 -4.98
N ARG A 250 6.44 16.71 -6.25
CA ARG A 250 6.34 15.79 -7.39
C ARG A 250 7.53 14.81 -7.49
N THR A 251 8.68 15.18 -6.94
CA THR A 251 9.87 14.32 -6.88
C THR A 251 10.00 13.51 -5.58
N GLY A 252 8.93 13.39 -4.79
CA GLY A 252 8.85 12.54 -3.61
C GLY A 252 9.24 13.22 -2.29
N ARG A 253 9.48 14.54 -2.27
CA ARG A 253 9.74 15.28 -1.04
C ARG A 253 8.45 15.72 -0.37
N HIS A 254 8.47 15.88 0.96
CA HIS A 254 7.36 16.43 1.75
C HIS A 254 6.07 15.60 1.74
N HIS A 255 6.12 14.34 1.27
CA HIS A 255 4.95 13.44 1.27
C HIS A 255 4.45 13.15 2.68
N GLU A 256 5.31 13.23 3.69
CA GLU A 256 4.97 13.09 5.11
C GLU A 256 3.92 14.11 5.62
N HIS A 257 3.73 15.21 4.89
CA HIS A 257 2.73 16.23 5.20
C HIS A 257 1.35 16.01 4.55
N PHE A 258 1.19 14.96 3.74
CA PHE A 258 -0.08 14.60 3.09
C PHE A 258 -0.83 13.59 3.94
N LEU A 259 -1.55 14.08 4.94
CA LEU A 259 -2.10 13.28 6.04
C LEU A 259 -3.61 13.05 5.98
N VAL A 260 -4.35 13.73 5.10
CA VAL A 260 -5.81 13.56 5.01
C VAL A 260 -6.15 12.12 4.64
N ASP A 261 -7.26 11.62 5.21
CA ASP A 261 -7.75 10.27 4.94
C ASP A 261 -8.25 10.15 3.49
N MET A 262 -8.03 9.01 2.86
CA MET A 262 -8.51 8.75 1.51
C MET A 262 -10.03 8.79 1.41
N VAL A 263 -10.76 8.44 2.48
CA VAL A 263 -12.22 8.52 2.55
C VAL A 263 -12.64 9.78 3.29
N GLN A 264 -13.12 10.76 2.54
CA GLN A 264 -13.42 12.10 3.03
C GLN A 264 -14.66 12.68 2.33
N GLY A 265 -15.41 13.53 3.02
CA GLY A 265 -16.50 14.31 2.42
C GLY A 265 -15.97 15.53 1.66
N GLY A 266 -16.81 16.12 0.79
CA GLY A 266 -16.48 17.36 0.08
C GLY A 266 -15.75 17.17 -1.25
N ALA A 267 -15.99 16.05 -1.94
CA ALA A 267 -15.51 15.79 -3.32
C ALA A 267 -13.96 15.95 -3.49
N GLY A 268 -13.18 15.64 -2.45
CA GLY A 268 -11.72 15.79 -2.49
C GLY A 268 -11.19 17.16 -2.07
N THR A 269 -12.03 18.06 -1.54
CA THR A 269 -11.58 19.40 -1.10
C THR A 269 -10.47 19.33 -0.07
N SER A 270 -10.55 18.42 0.91
CA SER A 270 -9.49 18.25 1.90
C SER A 270 -8.15 17.84 1.28
N THR A 271 -8.18 16.97 0.29
CA THR A 271 -7.00 16.58 -0.49
C THR A 271 -6.41 17.75 -1.28
N ASN A 272 -7.25 18.50 -1.99
CA ASN A 272 -6.81 19.68 -2.74
C ASN A 272 -6.21 20.74 -1.83
N MET A 273 -6.85 20.99 -0.68
CA MET A 273 -6.32 21.97 0.29
C MET A 273 -5.04 21.48 0.98
N ASN A 274 -4.90 20.20 1.27
CA ASN A 274 -3.65 19.66 1.78
C ASN A 274 -2.49 19.96 0.80
N ALA A 275 -2.68 19.73 -0.50
CA ALA A 275 -1.69 20.07 -1.51
C ALA A 275 -1.44 21.59 -1.58
N ASN A 276 -2.49 22.41 -1.58
CA ASN A 276 -2.37 23.86 -1.62
C ASN A 276 -1.57 24.41 -0.43
N GLU A 277 -1.87 23.96 0.78
CA GLU A 277 -1.21 24.42 2.01
C GLU A 277 0.25 23.97 2.07
N VAL A 278 0.55 22.72 1.75
CA VAL A 278 1.93 22.20 1.71
C VAL A 278 2.77 22.97 0.70
N ILE A 279 2.26 23.18 -0.52
CA ILE A 279 2.97 23.90 -1.57
C ILE A 279 3.12 25.39 -1.21
N ALA A 280 2.09 26.04 -0.63
CA ALA A 280 2.17 27.45 -0.22
C ALA A 280 3.23 27.64 0.87
N ASN A 281 3.20 26.82 1.93
CA ASN A 281 4.17 26.94 3.01
C ASN A 281 5.60 26.63 2.54
N ARG A 282 5.77 25.63 1.66
CA ARG A 282 7.09 25.36 1.09
C ARG A 282 7.58 26.49 0.17
N ALA A 283 6.70 27.10 -0.62
CA ALA A 283 7.02 28.27 -1.44
C ALA A 283 7.42 29.49 -0.58
N LEU A 284 6.74 29.72 0.54
CA LEU A 284 7.12 30.74 1.52
C LEU A 284 8.52 30.51 2.07
N GLU A 285 8.86 29.29 2.46
CA GLU A 285 10.23 28.94 2.89
C GLU A 285 11.29 29.23 1.82
N LEU A 286 11.00 28.91 0.56
CA LEU A 286 11.90 29.17 -0.57
C LEU A 286 12.14 30.66 -0.81
N LEU A 287 11.20 31.52 -0.37
CA LEU A 287 11.34 32.99 -0.37
C LEU A 287 11.91 33.54 0.95
N GLY A 288 12.32 32.69 1.90
CA GLY A 288 12.81 33.11 3.21
C GLY A 288 11.72 33.72 4.11
N ARG A 289 10.45 33.38 3.88
CA ARG A 289 9.29 33.81 4.67
C ARG A 289 8.86 32.74 5.65
N PRO A 290 8.25 33.11 6.80
CA PRO A 290 7.73 32.15 7.73
C PRO A 290 6.51 31.42 7.14
N ARG A 291 6.31 30.16 7.56
CA ARG A 291 5.09 29.40 7.27
C ARG A 291 3.87 30.14 7.80
N GLY A 292 2.76 30.09 7.07
CA GLY A 292 1.53 30.80 7.43
C GLY A 292 1.51 32.28 7.01
N ASP A 293 2.57 32.83 6.38
CA ASP A 293 2.57 34.19 5.82
C ASP A 293 1.71 34.24 4.54
N TYR A 294 0.44 33.95 4.68
CA TYR A 294 -0.52 33.86 3.56
C TYR A 294 -0.87 35.23 2.94
N ALA A 295 -0.36 36.33 3.52
CA ALA A 295 -0.37 37.63 2.86
C ALA A 295 0.60 37.63 1.67
N THR A 296 1.72 36.91 1.75
CA THR A 296 2.71 36.78 0.67
C THR A 296 2.31 35.66 -0.32
N ILE A 297 2.11 34.42 0.15
CA ILE A 297 1.63 33.31 -0.71
C ILE A 297 0.47 32.59 0.01
N SER A 298 -0.74 32.77 -0.50
CA SER A 298 -1.95 32.13 0.01
C SER A 298 -2.22 30.80 -0.70
N PRO A 299 -2.60 29.74 0.04
CA PRO A 299 -3.06 28.49 -0.55
C PRO A 299 -4.23 28.68 -1.52
N ASN A 300 -5.20 29.51 -1.15
CA ASN A 300 -6.42 29.75 -1.95
C ASN A 300 -6.20 30.74 -3.09
N THR A 301 -5.56 31.90 -2.80
CA THR A 301 -5.48 33.02 -3.75
C THR A 301 -4.39 32.82 -4.78
N HIS A 302 -3.28 32.13 -4.43
CA HIS A 302 -2.13 31.97 -5.31
C HIS A 302 -1.98 30.53 -5.81
N VAL A 303 -1.87 29.52 -4.91
CA VAL A 303 -1.65 28.13 -5.33
C VAL A 303 -2.89 27.55 -6.03
N ASN A 304 -4.09 27.90 -5.58
CA ASN A 304 -5.36 27.45 -6.17
C ASN A 304 -5.96 28.44 -7.19
N LEU A 305 -5.21 29.45 -7.61
CA LEU A 305 -5.70 30.48 -8.56
C LEU A 305 -6.21 29.85 -9.85
N SER A 306 -7.38 30.30 -10.34
CA SER A 306 -8.07 29.82 -11.54
C SER A 306 -8.54 28.36 -11.49
N GLN A 307 -8.60 27.74 -10.30
CA GLN A 307 -8.93 26.33 -10.09
C GLN A 307 -10.09 26.15 -9.12
N SER A 308 -10.72 24.98 -9.21
CA SER A 308 -11.61 24.42 -8.20
C SER A 308 -11.11 23.03 -7.81
N THR A 309 -11.49 22.53 -6.64
CA THR A 309 -11.32 21.10 -6.34
C THR A 309 -11.94 20.23 -7.42
N ASN A 310 -13.06 20.68 -8.00
CA ASN A 310 -13.88 19.92 -8.93
C ASN A 310 -13.23 19.69 -10.32
N ASP A 311 -12.17 20.42 -10.64
CA ASP A 311 -11.33 20.17 -11.82
C ASP A 311 -9.93 19.63 -11.45
N VAL A 312 -9.36 20.07 -10.33
CA VAL A 312 -8.05 19.60 -9.84
C VAL A 312 -8.07 18.15 -9.43
N TYR A 313 -9.04 17.77 -8.59
CA TYR A 313 -9.07 16.44 -7.97
C TYR A 313 -9.25 15.32 -9.00
N PRO A 314 -10.29 15.32 -9.85
CA PRO A 314 -10.45 14.29 -10.88
C PRO A 314 -9.28 14.25 -11.86
N THR A 315 -8.69 15.40 -12.23
CA THR A 315 -7.51 15.44 -13.09
C THR A 315 -6.32 14.77 -12.42
N ALA A 316 -6.03 15.07 -11.15
CA ALA A 316 -4.94 14.42 -10.41
C ALA A 316 -5.18 12.90 -10.26
N VAL A 317 -6.42 12.48 -9.98
CA VAL A 317 -6.79 11.06 -9.93
C VAL A 317 -6.54 10.39 -11.28
N LYS A 318 -6.97 10.99 -12.40
CA LYS A 318 -6.73 10.46 -13.75
C LYS A 318 -5.24 10.28 -14.05
N LEU A 319 -4.39 11.25 -13.69
CA LEU A 319 -2.93 11.13 -13.84
C LEU A 319 -2.34 9.99 -13.00
N ALA A 320 -2.75 9.89 -11.74
CA ALA A 320 -2.29 8.83 -10.84
C ALA A 320 -2.71 7.44 -11.35
N LEU A 321 -3.96 7.30 -11.81
CA LEU A 321 -4.47 6.06 -12.39
C LEU A 321 -3.73 5.69 -13.67
N HIS A 322 -3.42 6.66 -14.54
CA HIS A 322 -2.64 6.41 -15.75
C HIS A 322 -1.30 5.74 -15.44
N ASN A 323 -0.57 6.26 -14.45
CA ASN A 323 0.72 5.69 -14.02
C ASN A 323 0.53 4.30 -13.36
N GLY A 324 -0.51 4.14 -12.54
CA GLY A 324 -0.86 2.86 -11.91
C GLY A 324 -1.18 1.77 -12.94
N ILE A 325 -1.95 2.12 -14.00
CA ILE A 325 -2.28 1.20 -15.10
C ILE A 325 -1.00 0.73 -15.80
N GLU A 326 -0.08 1.64 -16.13
CA GLU A 326 1.16 1.23 -16.81
C GLU A 326 2.00 0.30 -15.93
N GLY A 327 2.10 0.58 -14.62
CA GLY A 327 2.75 -0.33 -13.68
C GLY A 327 2.11 -1.72 -13.63
N LEU A 328 0.78 -1.81 -13.66
CA LEU A 328 0.06 -3.09 -13.71
C LEU A 328 0.28 -3.81 -15.05
N ARG A 329 0.21 -3.09 -16.18
CA ARG A 329 0.45 -3.66 -17.52
C ARG A 329 1.86 -4.27 -17.63
N VAL A 330 2.88 -3.62 -17.07
CA VAL A 330 4.25 -4.18 -17.01
C VAL A 330 4.26 -5.48 -16.22
N ALA A 331 3.71 -5.51 -15.03
CA ALA A 331 3.66 -6.73 -14.21
C ALA A 331 2.90 -7.88 -14.89
N MET A 332 1.80 -7.55 -15.60
CA MET A 332 1.04 -8.54 -16.39
C MET A 332 1.88 -9.11 -17.53
N ARG A 333 2.59 -8.28 -18.29
CA ARG A 333 3.47 -8.76 -19.40
C ARG A 333 4.58 -9.67 -18.87
N GLU A 334 5.19 -9.31 -17.74
CA GLU A 334 6.22 -10.13 -17.11
C GLU A 334 5.67 -11.48 -16.64
N LEU A 335 4.48 -11.51 -16.05
CA LEU A 335 3.82 -12.77 -15.67
C LEU A 335 3.48 -13.62 -16.91
N CYS A 336 2.98 -13.02 -17.98
CA CYS A 336 2.72 -13.72 -19.25
C CYS A 336 4.00 -14.33 -19.82
N ALA A 337 5.12 -13.61 -19.80
CA ALA A 337 6.41 -14.14 -20.24
C ALA A 337 6.83 -15.36 -19.42
N SER A 338 6.68 -15.34 -18.10
CA SER A 338 6.93 -16.51 -17.24
C SER A 338 6.04 -17.70 -17.60
N PHE A 339 4.75 -17.49 -17.81
CA PHE A 339 3.85 -18.58 -18.24
C PHE A 339 4.23 -19.14 -19.61
N LEU A 340 4.64 -18.31 -20.57
CA LEU A 340 5.11 -18.76 -21.89
C LEU A 340 6.40 -19.57 -21.76
N THR A 341 7.36 -19.13 -20.97
CA THR A 341 8.60 -19.88 -20.69
C THR A 341 8.27 -21.26 -20.10
N LYS A 342 7.33 -21.34 -19.15
CA LYS A 342 6.84 -22.62 -18.62
C LYS A 342 6.06 -23.42 -19.67
N GLY A 343 5.33 -22.75 -20.56
CA GLY A 343 4.68 -23.38 -21.70
C GLY A 343 5.66 -24.10 -22.64
N GLU A 344 6.79 -23.47 -22.91
CA GLU A 344 7.89 -24.08 -23.71
C GLU A 344 8.54 -25.25 -22.95
N GLU A 345 8.89 -25.04 -21.64
CA GLU A 345 9.49 -26.07 -20.79
C GLU A 345 8.61 -27.32 -20.70
N PHE A 346 7.30 -27.15 -20.61
CA PHE A 346 6.32 -28.24 -20.44
C PHE A 346 5.70 -28.72 -21.75
N GLY A 347 6.17 -28.25 -22.91
CA GLY A 347 5.61 -28.55 -24.24
C GLY A 347 5.59 -30.02 -24.60
N GLY A 348 6.54 -30.82 -24.08
CA GLY A 348 6.62 -32.24 -24.28
C GLY A 348 5.85 -33.13 -23.31
N PHE A 349 5.22 -32.55 -22.28
CA PHE A 349 4.56 -33.35 -21.24
C PHE A 349 3.07 -33.54 -21.53
N LEU A 350 2.72 -34.76 -21.97
CA LEU A 350 1.34 -35.14 -22.22
C LEU A 350 0.56 -35.27 -20.91
N LYS A 351 -0.65 -34.73 -20.86
CA LYS A 351 -1.60 -34.81 -19.75
C LYS A 351 -3.02 -35.09 -20.27
N MET A 352 -3.88 -35.51 -19.35
CA MET A 352 -5.32 -35.56 -19.61
C MET A 352 -5.94 -34.17 -19.42
N GLY A 353 -6.52 -33.61 -20.49
CA GLY A 353 -7.38 -32.44 -20.41
C GLY A 353 -8.69 -32.78 -19.70
N ARG A 354 -9.26 -31.79 -19.00
CA ARG A 354 -10.53 -31.99 -18.25
C ARG A 354 -11.54 -30.91 -18.59
N THR A 355 -12.77 -31.32 -18.77
CA THR A 355 -13.94 -30.45 -18.86
C THR A 355 -14.93 -30.85 -17.78
N GLN A 356 -15.48 -29.87 -17.04
CA GLN A 356 -16.35 -30.12 -15.87
C GLN A 356 -15.69 -31.05 -14.81
N LEU A 357 -14.36 -30.98 -14.72
CA LEU A 357 -13.51 -31.84 -13.89
C LEU A 357 -13.53 -33.34 -14.26
N GLN A 358 -14.12 -33.70 -15.40
CA GLN A 358 -14.11 -35.06 -15.94
C GLN A 358 -13.06 -35.16 -17.04
N ASP A 359 -12.52 -36.37 -17.21
CA ASP A 359 -11.57 -36.67 -18.28
C ASP A 359 -12.14 -36.31 -19.65
N ALA A 360 -11.38 -35.61 -20.46
CA ALA A 360 -11.78 -35.22 -21.80
C ALA A 360 -10.83 -35.86 -22.85
N VAL A 361 -9.88 -35.13 -23.34
CA VAL A 361 -8.92 -35.56 -24.36
C VAL A 361 -7.49 -35.20 -23.96
N PRO A 362 -6.49 -35.91 -24.46
CA PRO A 362 -5.09 -35.57 -24.22
C PRO A 362 -4.74 -34.18 -24.73
N MET A 363 -3.87 -33.51 -23.99
CA MET A 363 -3.24 -32.23 -24.33
C MET A 363 -1.83 -32.18 -23.73
N THR A 364 -1.04 -31.14 -24.02
CA THR A 364 0.22 -30.94 -23.29
C THR A 364 0.03 -29.96 -22.13
N LEU A 365 0.83 -30.15 -21.08
CA LEU A 365 0.89 -29.17 -19.99
C LEU A 365 1.37 -27.81 -20.51
N GLY A 366 2.25 -27.80 -21.52
CA GLY A 366 2.70 -26.57 -22.16
C GLY A 366 1.58 -25.76 -22.81
N GLN A 367 0.60 -26.44 -23.47
CA GLN A 367 -0.58 -25.77 -24.02
C GLN A 367 -1.42 -25.12 -22.94
N GLU A 368 -1.57 -25.74 -21.78
CA GLU A 368 -2.32 -25.17 -20.64
C GLU A 368 -1.63 -23.91 -20.09
N PHE A 369 -0.32 -23.94 -19.90
CA PHE A 369 0.44 -22.77 -19.43
C PHE A 369 0.46 -21.63 -20.48
N SER A 370 0.57 -21.96 -21.76
CA SER A 370 0.44 -20.97 -22.84
C SER A 370 -0.96 -20.34 -22.86
N ALA A 371 -2.01 -21.13 -22.63
CA ALA A 371 -3.37 -20.61 -22.52
C ALA A 371 -3.54 -19.65 -21.33
N PHE A 372 -2.90 -19.91 -20.19
CA PHE A 372 -2.88 -18.96 -19.05
C PHE A 372 -2.25 -17.63 -19.45
N ALA A 373 -1.11 -17.65 -20.15
CA ALA A 373 -0.47 -16.44 -20.65
C ALA A 373 -1.39 -15.63 -21.57
N HIS A 374 -1.99 -16.26 -22.58
CA HIS A 374 -2.87 -15.59 -23.54
C HIS A 374 -4.13 -15.01 -22.85
N THR A 375 -4.69 -15.75 -21.89
CA THR A 375 -5.84 -15.29 -21.10
C THR A 375 -5.55 -13.97 -20.39
N ILE A 376 -4.33 -13.79 -19.85
CA ILE A 376 -3.92 -12.57 -19.14
C ILE A 376 -3.51 -11.47 -20.15
N LEU A 377 -2.83 -11.84 -21.25
CA LEU A 377 -2.33 -10.89 -22.23
C LEU A 377 -3.43 -10.04 -22.88
N GLU A 378 -4.60 -10.64 -23.16
CA GLU A 378 -5.76 -9.90 -23.69
C GLU A 378 -6.16 -8.71 -22.80
N ASP A 379 -5.95 -8.81 -21.49
CA ASP A 379 -6.35 -7.76 -20.56
C ASP A 379 -5.32 -6.62 -20.48
N VAL A 380 -4.08 -6.85 -20.91
CA VAL A 380 -3.08 -5.78 -21.11
C VAL A 380 -3.58 -4.77 -22.14
N ASP A 381 -4.23 -5.25 -23.23
CA ASP A 381 -4.82 -4.38 -24.25
C ASP A 381 -6.05 -3.64 -23.73
N ARG A 382 -6.93 -4.33 -22.99
CA ARG A 382 -8.13 -3.71 -22.38
C ARG A 382 -7.74 -2.60 -21.37
N LEU A 383 -6.66 -2.80 -20.61
CA LEU A 383 -6.12 -1.75 -19.75
C LEU A 383 -5.58 -0.57 -20.54
N GLY A 384 -4.94 -0.83 -21.69
CA GLY A 384 -4.48 0.22 -22.61
C GLY A 384 -5.63 1.06 -23.18
N GLU A 385 -6.75 0.42 -23.53
CA GLU A 385 -7.96 1.12 -23.97
C GLU A 385 -8.57 1.98 -22.86
N ALA A 386 -8.67 1.46 -21.63
CA ALA A 386 -9.15 2.22 -20.48
C ALA A 386 -8.20 3.39 -20.15
N GLN A 387 -6.88 3.18 -20.28
CA GLN A 387 -5.86 4.22 -20.09
C GLN A 387 -6.01 5.37 -21.08
N ALA A 388 -6.46 5.13 -22.30
CA ALA A 388 -6.72 6.17 -23.28
C ALA A 388 -7.87 7.09 -22.86
N LEU A 389 -8.93 6.55 -22.25
CA LEU A 389 -10.10 7.33 -21.81
C LEU A 389 -9.78 8.30 -20.67
N ILE A 390 -8.88 7.92 -19.76
CA ILE A 390 -8.54 8.78 -18.62
C ILE A 390 -7.56 9.92 -18.96
N ARG A 391 -7.12 10.06 -20.21
CA ARG A 391 -6.35 11.22 -20.67
C ARG A 391 -7.20 12.47 -20.92
N GLU A 392 -8.51 12.33 -20.95
CA GLU A 392 -9.43 13.44 -21.02
C GLU A 392 -9.60 14.08 -19.65
N ILE A 393 -9.35 15.40 -19.56
CA ILE A 393 -9.36 16.17 -18.31
C ILE A 393 -10.32 17.35 -18.38
N ASN A 394 -10.78 17.82 -17.21
CA ASN A 394 -11.67 18.97 -17.08
C ASN A 394 -10.99 20.22 -16.48
N MET A 395 -9.64 20.32 -16.51
CA MET A 395 -8.94 21.51 -15.99
C MET A 395 -9.40 22.80 -16.66
N GLY A 396 -9.72 23.79 -15.83
CA GLY A 396 -10.33 25.05 -16.25
C GLY A 396 -11.86 25.05 -16.23
N ALA A 397 -12.49 23.91 -15.92
CA ALA A 397 -13.93 23.81 -15.70
C ALA A 397 -14.41 24.62 -14.49
N THR A 398 -13.55 24.70 -13.50
CA THR A 398 -13.81 25.31 -12.20
C THR A 398 -14.96 24.61 -11.44
N ALA A 399 -15.94 25.37 -10.95
CA ALA A 399 -16.94 24.84 -10.01
C ALA A 399 -17.87 23.76 -10.60
N ILE A 400 -18.42 24.01 -11.81
CA ILE A 400 -19.43 23.16 -12.45
C ILE A 400 -19.27 23.08 -13.99
N GLY A 401 -18.08 23.34 -14.52
CA GLY A 401 -17.83 23.30 -15.95
C GLY A 401 -18.05 24.63 -16.71
N THR A 402 -18.57 25.64 -16.04
CA THR A 402 -18.90 26.94 -16.67
C THR A 402 -17.72 27.92 -16.72
N ARG A 403 -16.52 27.50 -16.31
CA ARG A 403 -15.27 28.30 -16.33
C ARG A 403 -15.31 29.57 -15.48
N ILE A 404 -16.19 29.65 -14.49
CA ILE A 404 -16.29 30.81 -13.61
C ILE A 404 -14.95 31.07 -12.90
N ASN A 405 -14.47 32.31 -12.90
CA ASN A 405 -13.16 32.73 -12.33
C ASN A 405 -11.92 32.12 -13.02
N ALA A 406 -12.07 31.40 -14.14
CA ALA A 406 -10.94 31.07 -15.02
C ALA A 406 -10.88 32.09 -16.17
N PRO A 407 -9.73 32.70 -16.43
CA PRO A 407 -9.60 33.64 -17.55
C PRO A 407 -9.66 32.92 -18.90
N GLU A 408 -9.91 33.67 -19.95
CA GLU A 408 -9.83 33.16 -21.32
C GLU A 408 -8.43 32.57 -21.58
N GLY A 409 -8.35 31.44 -22.26
CA GLY A 409 -7.11 30.73 -22.57
C GLY A 409 -6.53 29.87 -21.44
N TYR A 410 -7.08 29.93 -20.21
CA TYR A 410 -6.52 29.18 -19.08
C TYR A 410 -6.61 27.64 -19.29
N ALA A 411 -7.73 27.11 -19.75
CA ALA A 411 -7.91 25.68 -19.95
C ALA A 411 -6.87 25.09 -20.94
N GLU A 412 -6.60 25.80 -22.03
CA GLU A 412 -5.60 25.41 -23.02
C GLU A 412 -4.18 25.53 -22.49
N ALA A 413 -3.87 26.60 -21.76
CA ALA A 413 -2.56 26.82 -21.17
C ALA A 413 -2.24 25.77 -20.12
N VAL A 414 -3.16 25.53 -19.17
CA VAL A 414 -2.95 24.55 -18.11
C VAL A 414 -2.84 23.12 -18.66
N ARG A 415 -3.66 22.73 -19.65
CA ARG A 415 -3.55 21.44 -20.32
C ARG A 415 -2.18 21.27 -21.00
N ARG A 416 -1.71 22.26 -21.72
CA ARG A 416 -0.40 22.23 -22.40
C ARG A 416 0.74 22.10 -21.39
N HIS A 417 0.75 22.91 -20.33
CA HIS A 417 1.74 22.81 -19.27
C HIS A 417 1.67 21.47 -18.55
N LEU A 418 0.46 20.97 -18.24
CA LEU A 418 0.28 19.68 -17.57
C LEU A 418 0.73 18.51 -18.45
N SER A 419 0.46 18.58 -19.76
CA SER A 419 0.99 17.59 -20.71
C SER A 419 2.53 17.57 -20.72
N THR A 420 3.18 18.72 -20.66
CA THR A 420 4.65 18.83 -20.58
C THR A 420 5.17 18.30 -19.23
N VAL A 421 4.54 18.66 -18.11
CA VAL A 421 4.97 18.28 -16.76
C VAL A 421 4.79 16.77 -16.50
N SER A 422 3.69 16.19 -17.00
CA SER A 422 3.36 14.78 -16.83
C SER A 422 3.98 13.87 -17.90
N GLY A 423 4.39 14.42 -19.04
CA GLY A 423 4.81 13.64 -20.21
C GLY A 423 3.67 12.95 -20.94
N LEU A 424 2.41 13.30 -20.66
CA LEU A 424 1.22 12.68 -21.22
C LEU A 424 0.54 13.62 -22.21
N GLU A 425 0.07 13.09 -23.33
CA GLU A 425 -0.81 13.80 -24.24
C GLU A 425 -2.22 13.88 -23.66
N LEU A 426 -2.53 14.97 -22.97
CA LEU A 426 -3.82 15.22 -22.33
C LEU A 426 -4.77 15.95 -23.27
N ILE A 427 -6.07 15.68 -23.13
CA ILE A 427 -7.15 16.25 -23.95
C ILE A 427 -8.09 16.99 -23.01
N THR A 428 -8.44 18.22 -23.36
CA THR A 428 -9.52 18.94 -22.67
C THR A 428 -10.86 18.34 -23.11
N ALA A 429 -11.72 18.01 -22.15
CA ALA A 429 -13.06 17.47 -22.43
C ALA A 429 -13.86 18.42 -23.33
N PRO A 430 -14.60 17.91 -24.31
CA PRO A 430 -15.39 18.72 -25.23
C PRO A 430 -16.54 19.47 -24.51
N ASP A 431 -17.14 18.87 -23.48
CA ASP A 431 -18.11 19.50 -22.59
C ASP A 431 -17.61 19.44 -21.15
N LEU A 432 -17.22 20.59 -20.60
CA LEU A 432 -16.67 20.69 -19.25
C LEU A 432 -17.74 20.52 -18.16
N VAL A 433 -19.03 20.77 -18.47
CA VAL A 433 -20.15 20.59 -17.52
C VAL A 433 -20.37 19.09 -17.32
N GLU A 434 -20.44 18.34 -18.41
CA GLU A 434 -20.53 16.88 -18.40
C GLU A 434 -19.32 16.28 -17.67
N ALA A 435 -18.10 16.64 -18.08
CA ALA A 435 -16.85 16.09 -17.54
C ALA A 435 -16.58 16.42 -16.06
N THR A 436 -17.31 17.37 -15.47
CA THR A 436 -17.24 17.70 -14.04
C THR A 436 -18.18 16.81 -13.21
N ALA A 437 -19.21 16.24 -13.83
CA ALA A 437 -20.20 15.40 -13.15
C ALA A 437 -20.02 13.90 -13.46
N ASP A 438 -19.56 13.56 -14.69
CA ASP A 438 -19.45 12.18 -15.13
C ASP A 438 -18.22 11.47 -14.58
N THR A 439 -18.44 10.22 -14.16
CA THR A 439 -17.39 9.31 -13.67
C THR A 439 -17.28 8.04 -14.52
N GLY A 440 -17.82 8.05 -15.74
CA GLY A 440 -17.90 6.89 -16.65
C GLY A 440 -16.53 6.28 -16.95
N ALA A 441 -15.49 7.11 -17.13
CA ALA A 441 -14.11 6.62 -17.34
C ALA A 441 -13.58 5.80 -16.14
N PHE A 442 -13.93 6.17 -14.91
CA PHE A 442 -13.57 5.42 -13.70
C PHE A 442 -14.34 4.11 -13.59
N VAL A 443 -15.65 4.10 -13.94
CA VAL A 443 -16.47 2.88 -13.99
C VAL A 443 -15.93 1.91 -15.04
N GLN A 444 -15.57 2.41 -16.22
CA GLN A 444 -14.94 1.60 -17.27
C GLN A 444 -13.64 0.94 -16.78
N LEU A 445 -12.74 1.70 -16.16
CA LEU A 445 -11.50 1.17 -15.60
C LEU A 445 -11.78 0.11 -14.51
N SER A 446 -12.73 0.38 -13.62
CA SER A 446 -13.15 -0.57 -12.58
C SER A 446 -13.60 -1.90 -13.17
N GLY A 447 -14.44 -1.85 -14.21
CA GLY A 447 -14.91 -3.04 -14.93
C GLY A 447 -13.76 -3.84 -15.59
N VAL A 448 -12.76 -3.16 -16.13
CA VAL A 448 -11.55 -3.81 -16.68
C VAL A 448 -10.72 -4.47 -15.59
N LEU A 449 -10.49 -3.79 -14.46
CA LEU A 449 -9.78 -4.35 -13.32
C LEU A 449 -10.49 -5.58 -12.74
N LYS A 450 -11.83 -5.53 -12.62
CA LYS A 450 -12.63 -6.70 -12.25
C LYS A 450 -12.45 -7.85 -13.23
N ARG A 451 -12.47 -7.60 -14.53
CA ARG A 451 -12.22 -8.63 -15.56
C ARG A 451 -10.83 -9.26 -15.38
N CYS A 452 -9.78 -8.45 -15.19
CA CYS A 452 -8.43 -8.95 -14.90
C CYS A 452 -8.42 -9.84 -13.65
N ALA A 453 -9.04 -9.38 -12.56
CA ALA A 453 -9.10 -10.13 -11.30
C ALA A 453 -9.81 -11.47 -11.45
N VAL A 454 -10.93 -11.54 -12.19
CA VAL A 454 -11.66 -12.79 -12.46
C VAL A 454 -10.78 -13.80 -13.19
N LYS A 455 -10.06 -13.37 -14.24
CA LYS A 455 -9.17 -14.25 -15.01
C LYS A 455 -7.96 -14.73 -14.20
N ILE A 456 -7.30 -13.83 -13.47
CA ILE A 456 -6.16 -14.16 -12.61
C ILE A 456 -6.58 -15.12 -11.50
N SER A 457 -7.73 -14.88 -10.86
CA SER A 457 -8.28 -15.78 -9.83
C SER A 457 -8.55 -17.17 -10.38
N LYS A 458 -9.10 -17.26 -11.62
CA LYS A 458 -9.33 -18.55 -12.29
C LYS A 458 -8.01 -19.30 -12.51
N VAL A 459 -6.98 -18.63 -13.01
CA VAL A 459 -5.66 -19.25 -13.20
C VAL A 459 -5.08 -19.75 -11.86
N CYS A 460 -5.20 -18.97 -10.80
CA CYS A 460 -4.77 -19.40 -9.46
C CYS A 460 -5.55 -20.62 -8.94
N ASN A 461 -6.85 -20.71 -9.23
CA ASN A 461 -7.65 -21.89 -8.87
C ASN A 461 -7.17 -23.14 -9.60
N ASP A 462 -6.83 -23.02 -10.89
CA ASP A 462 -6.28 -24.14 -11.66
C ASP A 462 -4.90 -24.56 -11.15
N LEU A 463 -3.99 -23.64 -10.86
CA LEU A 463 -2.69 -23.95 -10.28
C LEU A 463 -2.82 -24.68 -8.94
N ARG A 464 -3.78 -24.28 -8.10
CA ARG A 464 -4.08 -24.97 -6.82
C ARG A 464 -4.62 -26.37 -7.05
N LEU A 465 -5.51 -26.55 -8.03
CA LEU A 465 -6.08 -27.85 -8.36
C LEU A 465 -5.03 -28.80 -8.97
N LEU A 466 -4.24 -28.33 -9.94
CA LEU A 466 -3.19 -29.12 -10.58
C LEU A 466 -2.10 -29.57 -9.59
N SER A 467 -1.80 -28.76 -8.56
CA SER A 467 -0.81 -29.06 -7.51
C SER A 467 -1.40 -29.82 -6.32
N SER A 468 -2.69 -30.14 -6.33
CA SER A 468 -3.38 -30.77 -5.18
C SER A 468 -2.81 -32.16 -4.85
N GLY A 469 -2.75 -32.46 -3.55
CA GLY A 469 -2.28 -33.76 -3.08
C GLY A 469 -1.09 -33.64 -2.13
N PRO A 470 0.07 -34.25 -2.41
CA PRO A 470 0.57 -34.85 -3.65
C PRO A 470 0.06 -36.27 -3.95
N ARG A 471 -0.45 -37.02 -2.97
CA ARG A 471 -0.87 -38.43 -3.17
C ARG A 471 -2.36 -38.58 -3.41
N ALA A 472 -3.18 -37.82 -2.69
CA ALA A 472 -4.65 -37.88 -2.72
C ALA A 472 -5.31 -36.81 -3.60
N GLY A 473 -4.56 -36.19 -4.51
CA GLY A 473 -5.04 -35.19 -5.44
C GLY A 473 -4.48 -35.41 -6.85
N LEU A 474 -4.56 -34.38 -7.71
CA LEU A 474 -4.05 -34.48 -9.07
C LEU A 474 -2.52 -34.63 -9.09
N GLY A 475 -1.81 -33.72 -8.44
CA GLY A 475 -0.35 -33.78 -8.34
C GLY A 475 0.36 -33.73 -9.70
N GLU A 476 -0.20 -33.02 -10.68
CA GLU A 476 0.38 -32.89 -12.03
C GLU A 476 1.56 -31.92 -12.05
N ILE A 477 1.54 -30.93 -11.15
CA ILE A 477 2.61 -29.93 -10.97
C ILE A 477 2.97 -29.80 -9.49
N ASN A 478 4.17 -29.26 -9.22
CA ASN A 478 4.58 -28.84 -7.88
C ASN A 478 4.78 -27.33 -7.85
N LEU A 479 4.21 -26.68 -6.85
CA LEU A 479 4.47 -25.28 -6.56
C LEU A 479 5.65 -25.15 -5.59
N PRO A 480 6.46 -24.06 -5.66
CA PRO A 480 7.52 -23.81 -4.70
C PRO A 480 6.99 -23.78 -3.27
N PRO A 481 7.66 -24.44 -2.32
CA PRO A 481 7.26 -24.40 -0.90
C PRO A 481 7.64 -23.05 -0.29
N MET A 482 6.65 -22.21 0.08
CA MET A 482 6.88 -20.86 0.57
C MET A 482 6.82 -20.73 2.09
N GLN A 483 6.07 -21.62 2.77
CA GLN A 483 5.99 -21.67 4.23
C GLN A 483 5.46 -23.02 4.71
N PRO A 484 5.72 -23.42 5.98
CA PRO A 484 5.06 -24.57 6.59
C PRO A 484 3.54 -24.42 6.54
N GLY A 485 2.85 -25.45 6.07
CA GLY A 485 1.41 -25.38 5.79
C GLY A 485 0.49 -25.71 6.96
N SER A 486 1.04 -26.22 8.09
CA SER A 486 0.24 -26.65 9.23
C SER A 486 1.05 -26.65 10.52
N SER A 487 0.41 -26.26 11.62
CA SER A 487 0.98 -26.36 12.96
C SER A 487 0.91 -27.79 13.57
N ILE A 488 0.07 -28.68 12.99
CA ILE A 488 -0.18 -30.02 13.55
C ILE A 488 0.12 -31.17 12.56
N MET A 489 0.37 -30.86 11.28
CA MET A 489 0.66 -31.87 10.23
C MET A 489 2.07 -31.62 9.67
N PRO A 490 3.12 -32.33 10.18
CA PRO A 490 4.47 -32.17 9.68
C PRO A 490 4.56 -32.50 8.17
N GLY A 491 5.26 -31.65 7.42
CA GLY A 491 5.47 -31.83 5.98
C GLY A 491 4.32 -31.38 5.07
N LYS A 492 3.20 -30.89 5.61
CA LYS A 492 2.14 -30.29 4.79
C LYS A 492 2.58 -28.91 4.29
N VAL A 493 2.54 -28.69 2.99
CA VAL A 493 2.79 -27.41 2.33
C VAL A 493 1.54 -27.00 1.56
N ASN A 494 1.06 -25.78 1.78
CA ASN A 494 -0.13 -25.25 1.12
C ASN A 494 0.26 -24.32 -0.05
N PRO A 495 -0.61 -24.17 -1.06
CA PRO A 495 -0.39 -23.29 -2.21
C PRO A 495 -0.68 -21.81 -1.85
N VAL A 496 0.01 -21.26 -0.83
CA VAL A 496 -0.31 -19.98 -0.20
C VAL A 496 -0.17 -18.77 -1.13
N ILE A 497 0.66 -18.86 -2.17
CA ILE A 497 0.82 -17.76 -3.13
C ILE A 497 -0.42 -17.63 -4.03
N PRO A 498 -0.92 -18.67 -4.72
CA PRO A 498 -2.20 -18.57 -5.41
C PRO A 498 -3.37 -18.17 -4.48
N GLU A 499 -3.35 -18.61 -3.21
CA GLU A 499 -4.40 -18.25 -2.24
C GLU A 499 -4.43 -16.76 -1.92
N VAL A 500 -3.28 -16.12 -1.67
CA VAL A 500 -3.24 -14.68 -1.42
C VAL A 500 -3.63 -13.88 -2.66
N VAL A 501 -3.23 -14.33 -3.87
CA VAL A 501 -3.65 -13.70 -5.12
C VAL A 501 -5.17 -13.79 -5.32
N ASN A 502 -5.79 -14.95 -5.01
CA ASN A 502 -7.25 -15.08 -5.00
C ASN A 502 -7.91 -14.03 -4.08
N GLN A 503 -7.38 -13.82 -2.87
CA GLN A 503 -7.93 -12.84 -1.91
C GLN A 503 -7.84 -11.41 -2.46
N VAL A 504 -6.71 -11.03 -3.07
CA VAL A 504 -6.57 -9.73 -3.74
C VAL A 504 -7.60 -9.59 -4.87
N CYS A 505 -7.80 -10.64 -5.67
CA CYS A 505 -8.79 -10.63 -6.74
C CYS A 505 -10.22 -10.48 -6.18
N PHE A 506 -10.54 -11.11 -5.04
CA PHE A 506 -11.86 -10.96 -4.41
C PHE A 506 -12.11 -9.53 -3.93
N ASP A 507 -11.10 -8.88 -3.34
CA ASP A 507 -11.21 -7.49 -2.92
C ASP A 507 -11.43 -6.55 -4.11
N VAL A 508 -10.71 -6.74 -5.22
CA VAL A 508 -10.89 -5.96 -6.45
C VAL A 508 -12.30 -6.16 -7.05
N ILE A 509 -12.79 -7.40 -7.10
CA ILE A 509 -14.14 -7.71 -7.58
C ILE A 509 -15.19 -7.04 -6.68
N GLY A 510 -15.02 -7.10 -5.36
CA GLY A 510 -15.90 -6.42 -4.40
C GLY A 510 -15.82 -4.90 -4.50
N GLY A 511 -14.63 -4.36 -4.75
CA GLY A 511 -14.38 -2.93 -4.93
C GLY A 511 -15.12 -2.31 -6.13
N ASP A 512 -15.32 -3.08 -7.20
CA ASP A 512 -16.07 -2.64 -8.37
C ASP A 512 -17.53 -2.27 -8.05
N VAL A 513 -18.15 -2.98 -7.12
CA VAL A 513 -19.50 -2.65 -6.64
C VAL A 513 -19.49 -1.28 -5.94
N THR A 514 -18.46 -1.01 -5.13
CA THR A 514 -18.31 0.29 -4.47
C THR A 514 -18.17 1.43 -5.48
N VAL A 515 -17.34 1.25 -6.52
CA VAL A 515 -17.16 2.25 -7.60
C VAL A 515 -18.49 2.48 -8.34
N THR A 516 -19.22 1.41 -8.67
CA THR A 516 -20.51 1.48 -9.34
C THR A 516 -21.53 2.30 -8.53
N LEU A 517 -21.66 2.01 -7.22
CA LEU A 517 -22.59 2.73 -6.34
C LEU A 517 -22.18 4.20 -6.16
N ALA A 518 -20.90 4.48 -6.02
CA ALA A 518 -20.39 5.83 -5.86
C ALA A 518 -20.56 6.67 -7.15
N ALA A 519 -20.41 6.05 -8.31
CA ALA A 519 -20.65 6.70 -9.60
C ALA A 519 -22.14 7.03 -9.79
N GLU A 520 -23.03 6.07 -9.49
CA GLU A 520 -24.49 6.26 -9.63
C GLU A 520 -25.03 7.30 -8.66
N ALA A 521 -24.47 7.40 -7.46
CA ALA A 521 -24.94 8.29 -6.40
C ALA A 521 -24.59 9.78 -6.64
N GLY A 522 -23.81 10.12 -7.67
CA GLY A 522 -23.56 11.51 -8.08
C GLY A 522 -24.86 12.24 -8.43
N GLN A 523 -24.96 13.51 -8.05
CA GLN A 523 -26.17 14.30 -8.28
C GLN A 523 -25.84 15.61 -9.00
N LEU A 524 -26.61 15.92 -10.03
CA LEU A 524 -26.53 17.17 -10.79
C LEU A 524 -25.11 17.38 -11.38
N GLN A 525 -24.46 18.50 -11.10
CA GLN A 525 -23.25 18.94 -11.80
C GLN A 525 -21.94 18.49 -11.16
N LEU A 526 -21.98 17.61 -10.14
CA LEU A 526 -20.77 17.10 -9.47
C LEU A 526 -21.03 15.73 -8.83
N ASN A 527 -20.08 14.81 -9.01
CA ASN A 527 -20.04 13.60 -8.20
C ASN A 527 -19.19 13.84 -6.94
N VAL A 528 -19.84 13.86 -5.77
CA VAL A 528 -19.16 14.11 -4.48
C VAL A 528 -18.44 12.88 -3.91
N PHE A 529 -18.60 11.71 -4.53
CA PHE A 529 -18.06 10.43 -4.07
C PHE A 529 -16.75 10.02 -4.78
N GLU A 530 -16.15 10.91 -5.56
CA GLU A 530 -14.85 10.65 -6.19
C GLU A 530 -13.75 10.19 -5.22
N PRO A 531 -13.66 10.63 -3.95
CA PRO A 531 -12.64 10.12 -3.03
C PRO A 531 -12.67 8.61 -2.83
N ILE A 532 -13.84 7.99 -2.65
CA ILE A 532 -13.95 6.54 -2.52
C ILE A 532 -13.68 5.83 -3.86
N ILE A 533 -14.05 6.42 -4.99
CA ILE A 533 -13.72 5.92 -6.33
C ILE A 533 -12.19 5.89 -6.51
N ALA A 534 -11.51 7.00 -6.25
CA ALA A 534 -10.06 7.12 -6.33
C ALA A 534 -9.34 6.10 -5.43
N TYR A 535 -9.79 6.01 -4.16
CA TYR A 535 -9.23 5.05 -3.22
C TYR A 535 -9.32 3.61 -3.73
N ARG A 536 -10.51 3.18 -4.19
CA ARG A 536 -10.73 1.81 -4.66
C ARG A 536 -9.93 1.48 -5.92
N LEU A 537 -9.85 2.41 -6.88
CA LEU A 537 -9.11 2.20 -8.12
C LEU A 537 -7.59 2.17 -7.89
N LEU A 538 -7.05 3.10 -7.12
CA LEU A 538 -5.62 3.13 -6.80
C LEU A 538 -5.20 1.91 -5.98
N HIS A 539 -6.00 1.54 -4.97
CA HIS A 539 -5.77 0.33 -4.18
C HIS A 539 -5.81 -0.94 -5.04
N ALA A 540 -6.79 -1.06 -5.95
CA ALA A 540 -6.90 -2.20 -6.85
C ALA A 540 -5.69 -2.32 -7.78
N LEU A 541 -5.22 -1.21 -8.37
CA LEU A 541 -4.04 -1.18 -9.23
C LEU A 541 -2.77 -1.61 -8.49
N ASP A 542 -2.53 -1.06 -7.30
CA ASP A 542 -1.33 -1.39 -6.52
C ASP A 542 -1.36 -2.82 -5.98
N SER A 543 -2.49 -3.26 -5.44
CA SER A 543 -2.62 -4.61 -4.89
C SER A 543 -2.54 -5.68 -5.98
N LEU A 544 -3.18 -5.50 -7.14
CA LEU A 544 -3.05 -6.41 -8.28
C LEU A 544 -1.61 -6.45 -8.78
N LYS A 545 -0.96 -5.29 -9.00
CA LYS A 545 0.44 -5.24 -9.42
C LYS A 545 1.35 -6.05 -8.50
N GLN A 546 1.25 -5.85 -7.18
CA GLN A 546 2.05 -6.59 -6.21
C GLN A 546 1.70 -8.09 -6.19
N ALA A 547 0.42 -8.44 -6.29
CA ALA A 547 -0.02 -9.84 -6.35
C ALA A 547 0.57 -10.57 -7.57
N LEU A 548 0.63 -9.92 -8.75
CA LEU A 548 1.21 -10.50 -9.96
C LEU A 548 2.72 -10.67 -9.85
N VAL A 549 3.44 -9.70 -9.28
CA VAL A 549 4.88 -9.84 -9.01
C VAL A 549 5.14 -11.02 -8.07
N VAL A 550 4.35 -11.15 -7.01
CA VAL A 550 4.46 -12.27 -6.07
C VAL A 550 4.09 -13.59 -6.73
N LEU A 551 3.01 -13.65 -7.53
CA LEU A 551 2.61 -14.84 -8.27
C LEU A 551 3.72 -15.32 -9.22
N ARG A 552 4.33 -14.40 -9.96
CA ARG A 552 5.45 -14.71 -10.85
C ARG A 552 6.65 -15.26 -10.07
N THR A 553 7.21 -14.42 -9.18
CA THR A 553 8.52 -14.67 -8.57
C THR A 553 8.51 -15.75 -7.48
N ARG A 554 7.37 -15.96 -6.82
CA ARG A 554 7.22 -16.90 -5.72
C ARG A 554 6.43 -18.17 -6.06
N CYS A 555 5.86 -18.22 -7.27
CA CYS A 555 5.09 -19.38 -7.71
C CYS A 555 5.49 -19.81 -9.12
N VAL A 556 5.09 -19.06 -10.17
CA VAL A 556 5.15 -19.50 -11.56
C VAL A 556 6.58 -19.84 -12.01
N ASP A 557 7.57 -18.98 -11.72
CA ASP A 557 8.97 -19.17 -12.10
C ASP A 557 9.56 -20.50 -11.57
N GLY A 558 9.09 -20.97 -10.42
CA GLY A 558 9.58 -22.17 -9.75
C GLY A 558 8.68 -23.41 -9.89
N ILE A 559 7.63 -23.38 -10.71
CA ILE A 559 6.76 -24.55 -10.95
C ILE A 559 7.57 -25.66 -11.65
N THR A 560 7.38 -26.90 -11.19
CA THR A 560 7.89 -28.10 -11.85
C THR A 560 6.74 -29.05 -12.20
N ALA A 561 6.94 -29.84 -13.24
CA ALA A 561 5.97 -30.84 -13.69
C ALA A 561 6.22 -32.22 -13.05
N ASN A 562 5.18 -33.05 -12.96
CA ASN A 562 5.24 -34.45 -12.57
C ASN A 562 4.86 -35.35 -13.78
N PRO A 563 5.77 -35.59 -14.74
CA PRO A 563 5.47 -36.30 -16.00
C PRO A 563 4.90 -37.68 -15.79
N ASP A 564 5.43 -38.46 -14.81
CA ASP A 564 4.96 -39.83 -14.55
C ASP A 564 3.52 -39.85 -14.05
N ARG A 565 3.13 -38.85 -13.22
CA ARG A 565 1.76 -38.73 -12.74
C ARG A 565 0.79 -38.39 -13.86
N MET A 566 1.16 -37.48 -14.74
CA MET A 566 0.36 -37.09 -15.91
C MET A 566 0.23 -38.27 -16.88
N ARG A 567 1.34 -38.97 -17.17
CA ARG A 567 1.33 -40.16 -18.00
C ARG A 567 0.40 -41.23 -17.46
N TRP A 568 0.45 -41.50 -16.15
CA TRP A 568 -0.44 -42.45 -15.51
C TRP A 568 -1.92 -42.10 -15.71
N PHE A 569 -2.29 -40.83 -15.62
CA PHE A 569 -3.67 -40.39 -15.90
C PHE A 569 -4.06 -40.63 -17.36
N VAL A 570 -3.18 -40.35 -18.30
CA VAL A 570 -3.45 -40.58 -19.73
C VAL A 570 -3.65 -42.06 -20.00
N GLU A 571 -2.73 -42.91 -19.53
CA GLU A 571 -2.76 -44.36 -19.80
C GLU A 571 -3.97 -45.05 -19.16
N ASN A 572 -4.44 -44.54 -18.03
CA ASN A 572 -5.59 -45.11 -17.29
C ASN A 572 -6.93 -44.40 -17.57
N SER A 573 -6.94 -43.35 -18.37
CA SER A 573 -8.17 -42.65 -18.73
C SER A 573 -8.89 -43.36 -19.90
N ILE A 574 -10.21 -43.43 -19.78
CA ILE A 574 -11.07 -43.92 -20.86
C ILE A 574 -11.11 -42.92 -22.05
N GLY A 575 -10.92 -41.62 -21.74
CA GLY A 575 -10.90 -40.54 -22.73
C GLY A 575 -9.87 -40.74 -23.88
N ILE A 576 -8.79 -41.51 -23.62
CA ILE A 576 -7.77 -41.83 -24.63
C ILE A 576 -8.33 -42.59 -25.82
N VAL A 577 -9.43 -43.31 -25.66
CA VAL A 577 -10.14 -44.01 -26.74
C VAL A 577 -10.51 -43.05 -27.87
N THR A 578 -10.83 -41.79 -27.56
CA THR A 578 -11.19 -40.76 -28.56
C THR A 578 -10.03 -40.50 -29.52
N ALA A 579 -8.77 -40.50 -29.04
CA ALA A 579 -7.59 -40.34 -29.90
C ALA A 579 -7.32 -41.55 -30.78
N LEU A 580 -7.86 -42.71 -30.44
CA LEU A 580 -7.73 -43.96 -31.21
C LEU A 580 -8.84 -44.14 -32.27
N VAL A 581 -9.91 -43.34 -32.22
CA VAL A 581 -11.03 -43.44 -33.21
C VAL A 581 -10.58 -43.36 -34.67
N PRO A 582 -9.63 -42.49 -35.07
CA PRO A 582 -9.17 -42.43 -36.47
C PRO A 582 -8.51 -43.74 -36.95
N VAL A 583 -7.93 -44.52 -36.03
CA VAL A 583 -7.18 -45.76 -36.37
C VAL A 583 -8.07 -47.01 -36.20
N LEU A 584 -8.83 -47.08 -35.11
CA LEU A 584 -9.63 -48.25 -34.74
C LEU A 584 -11.06 -48.20 -35.26
N GLY A 585 -11.55 -47.02 -35.67
CA GLY A 585 -12.96 -46.75 -35.94
C GLY A 585 -13.81 -46.54 -34.68
N TYR A 586 -14.96 -45.90 -34.86
CA TYR A 586 -15.84 -45.49 -33.76
C TYR A 586 -16.45 -46.66 -32.99
N GLU A 587 -16.87 -47.72 -33.69
CA GLU A 587 -17.51 -48.90 -33.10
C GLU A 587 -16.53 -49.66 -32.18
N THR A 588 -15.33 -49.99 -32.65
CA THR A 588 -14.28 -50.67 -31.87
C THR A 588 -13.85 -49.84 -30.68
N ALA A 589 -13.67 -48.53 -30.89
CA ALA A 589 -13.34 -47.59 -29.80
C ALA A 589 -14.44 -47.55 -28.74
N THR A 590 -15.71 -47.62 -29.15
CA THR A 590 -16.86 -47.64 -28.20
C THR A 590 -16.92 -48.94 -27.40
N GLU A 591 -16.59 -50.08 -28.01
CA GLU A 591 -16.51 -51.36 -27.32
C GLU A 591 -15.39 -51.40 -26.26
N ILE A 592 -14.21 -50.88 -26.61
CA ILE A 592 -13.09 -50.76 -25.68
C ILE A 592 -13.45 -49.84 -24.50
N ALA A 593 -14.10 -48.69 -24.77
CA ALA A 593 -14.55 -47.80 -23.70
C ALA A 593 -15.56 -48.48 -22.74
N LYS A 594 -16.52 -49.22 -23.29
CA LYS A 594 -17.49 -49.97 -22.49
C LYS A 594 -16.81 -51.04 -21.63
N GLU A 595 -15.86 -51.80 -22.19
CA GLU A 595 -15.11 -52.81 -21.45
C GLU A 595 -14.21 -52.19 -20.37
N ALA A 596 -13.52 -51.08 -20.67
CA ALA A 596 -12.71 -50.36 -19.71
C ALA A 596 -13.54 -49.88 -18.52
N LEU A 597 -14.75 -49.30 -18.77
CA LEU A 597 -15.69 -48.87 -17.74
C LEU A 597 -16.18 -50.06 -16.88
N ALA A 598 -16.51 -51.19 -17.51
CA ALA A 598 -17.08 -52.33 -16.81
C ALA A 598 -16.04 -53.10 -15.98
N THR A 599 -14.79 -53.15 -16.46
CA THR A 599 -13.74 -53.98 -15.84
C THR A 599 -12.72 -53.20 -15.01
N GLY A 600 -12.66 -51.84 -15.17
CA GLY A 600 -11.64 -51.00 -14.55
C GLY A 600 -10.24 -51.15 -15.19
N ARG A 601 -10.11 -51.89 -16.34
CA ARG A 601 -8.84 -52.08 -17.03
C ARG A 601 -8.48 -50.87 -17.87
N GLY A 602 -7.19 -50.60 -18.00
CA GLY A 602 -6.67 -49.50 -18.84
C GLY A 602 -6.93 -49.79 -20.34
N VAL A 603 -7.21 -48.69 -21.09
CA VAL A 603 -7.44 -48.78 -22.55
C VAL A 603 -6.21 -49.38 -23.28
N TYR A 604 -5.00 -49.03 -22.84
CA TYR A 604 -3.75 -49.58 -23.39
C TYR A 604 -3.72 -51.10 -23.33
N ASP A 605 -3.99 -51.66 -22.17
CA ASP A 605 -3.97 -53.11 -21.96
C ASP A 605 -5.05 -53.81 -22.80
N LEU A 606 -6.25 -53.20 -22.87
CA LEU A 606 -7.36 -53.77 -23.63
C LEU A 606 -7.08 -53.76 -25.14
N VAL A 607 -6.47 -52.73 -25.68
CA VAL A 607 -6.10 -52.63 -27.10
C VAL A 607 -5.00 -53.62 -27.47
N CYS A 608 -3.98 -53.76 -26.61
CA CYS A 608 -2.89 -54.72 -26.79
C CYS A 608 -3.39 -56.16 -26.68
N ASP A 609 -4.17 -56.49 -25.63
CA ASP A 609 -4.67 -57.87 -25.40
C ASP A 609 -5.62 -58.35 -26.48
N ARG A 610 -6.39 -57.43 -27.09
CA ARG A 610 -7.23 -57.74 -28.27
C ARG A 610 -6.43 -57.84 -29.58
N GLY A 611 -5.12 -57.57 -29.56
CA GLY A 611 -4.25 -57.61 -30.73
C GLY A 611 -4.58 -56.54 -31.75
N LEU A 612 -5.25 -55.44 -31.38
CA LEU A 612 -5.65 -54.35 -32.28
C LEU A 612 -4.49 -53.44 -32.65
N MET A 613 -3.55 -53.23 -31.71
CA MET A 613 -2.33 -52.45 -31.91
C MET A 613 -1.20 -53.01 -31.03
N THR A 614 0.05 -52.84 -31.45
CA THR A 614 1.21 -53.06 -30.57
C THR A 614 1.40 -51.86 -29.61
N ARG A 615 2.15 -52.06 -28.52
CA ARG A 615 2.45 -50.98 -27.57
C ARG A 615 3.20 -49.84 -28.28
N ASP A 616 4.13 -50.16 -29.16
CA ASP A 616 4.90 -49.19 -29.95
C ASP A 616 4.00 -48.39 -30.92
N ASP A 617 2.95 -49.02 -31.47
CA ASP A 617 1.98 -48.31 -32.32
C ASP A 617 1.09 -47.39 -31.50
N LEU A 618 0.65 -47.82 -30.32
CA LEU A 618 -0.08 -46.99 -29.40
C LEU A 618 0.73 -45.76 -28.97
N ASP A 619 1.99 -45.99 -28.58
CA ASP A 619 2.89 -44.89 -28.20
C ASP A 619 3.09 -43.90 -29.35
N ARG A 620 3.10 -44.37 -30.57
CA ARG A 620 3.23 -43.54 -31.79
C ARG A 620 1.96 -42.75 -32.10
N VAL A 621 0.78 -43.38 -31.98
CA VAL A 621 -0.52 -42.72 -32.19
C VAL A 621 -0.81 -41.73 -31.06
N LEU A 622 -0.33 -42.02 -29.86
CA LEU A 622 -0.50 -41.21 -28.66
C LEU A 622 0.71 -40.29 -28.39
N ASP A 623 1.62 -40.15 -29.39
CA ASP A 623 2.69 -39.15 -29.32
C ASP A 623 2.06 -37.75 -29.15
N PRO A 624 2.46 -36.98 -28.12
CA PRO A 624 1.94 -35.62 -27.86
C PRO A 624 1.92 -34.75 -29.11
N ARG A 625 2.94 -34.83 -29.95
CA ARG A 625 3.07 -34.01 -31.16
C ARG A 625 1.99 -34.31 -32.20
N GLY A 626 1.61 -35.59 -32.33
CA GLY A 626 0.55 -36.01 -33.26
C GLY A 626 -0.86 -35.72 -32.74
N MET A 627 -1.07 -35.90 -31.42
CA MET A 627 -2.41 -35.76 -30.83
C MET A 627 -2.88 -34.30 -30.66
N VAL A 628 -1.98 -33.35 -30.52
CA VAL A 628 -2.32 -31.93 -30.24
C VAL A 628 -2.16 -31.00 -31.43
N GLY A 629 -1.94 -31.56 -32.66
CA GLY A 629 -1.86 -30.75 -33.87
C GLY A 629 -0.66 -29.79 -33.89
N MET A 630 0.45 -30.14 -33.24
CA MET A 630 1.63 -29.26 -33.13
C MET A 630 2.24 -28.91 -34.51
N GLU A 631 2.02 -29.71 -35.55
CA GLU A 631 2.41 -29.35 -36.92
C GLU A 631 1.66 -28.14 -37.47
N GLN A 632 0.42 -27.88 -37.00
CA GLN A 632 -0.33 -26.68 -37.36
C GLN A 632 0.01 -25.48 -36.46
N SER A 633 0.43 -25.74 -35.19
CA SER A 633 0.81 -24.70 -34.22
C SER A 633 2.18 -24.06 -34.55
N ALA A 634 3.14 -24.83 -35.11
CA ALA A 634 4.43 -24.27 -35.52
C ALA A 634 4.29 -23.28 -36.70
N ALA A 635 3.31 -23.49 -37.60
CA ALA A 635 2.99 -22.55 -38.66
C ALA A 635 2.22 -21.29 -38.15
N ALA A 636 1.41 -21.44 -37.10
CA ALA A 636 0.73 -20.31 -36.44
C ALA A 636 1.66 -19.51 -35.51
N GLY A 637 2.63 -20.16 -34.87
CA GLY A 637 3.63 -19.51 -34.00
C GLY A 637 4.63 -18.64 -34.78
N ALA A 638 4.90 -18.95 -36.06
CA ALA A 638 5.76 -18.12 -36.89
C ALA A 638 5.15 -16.78 -37.33
N THR A 639 3.84 -16.57 -37.11
CA THR A 639 3.14 -15.33 -37.47
C THR A 639 2.83 -14.45 -36.29
N ILE A 640 3.15 -14.88 -35.07
CA ILE A 640 3.09 -14.07 -33.87
C ILE A 640 4.51 -13.57 -33.52
N GLU A 641 5.15 -12.90 -34.46
CA GLU A 641 6.19 -11.93 -34.14
C GLU A 641 5.50 -10.77 -33.39
N TYR A 642 5.65 -10.82 -32.10
CA TYR A 642 5.08 -9.94 -31.15
C TYR A 642 5.20 -8.46 -31.54
N ARG A 643 4.09 -7.78 -31.73
CA ARG A 643 3.95 -6.31 -31.70
C ARG A 643 4.53 -5.67 -30.41
N VAL A 644 4.98 -6.48 -29.45
CA VAL A 644 5.51 -6.04 -28.16
C VAL A 644 6.92 -5.43 -28.22
N VAL A 645 7.68 -5.62 -29.32
CA VAL A 645 9.07 -5.13 -29.44
C VAL A 645 9.21 -3.87 -30.31
N ARG A 646 8.17 -3.43 -31.01
CA ARG A 646 8.29 -2.26 -31.90
C ARG A 646 8.06 -0.90 -31.24
N ASP A 647 7.36 -0.82 -30.12
CA ASP A 647 7.12 0.47 -29.43
C ASP A 647 8.29 0.96 -28.56
N ALA A 648 9.31 0.13 -28.34
CA ALA A 648 10.52 0.51 -27.58
C ALA A 648 11.71 0.94 -28.45
N ALA A 649 11.64 0.81 -29.79
CA ALA A 649 12.76 1.10 -30.69
C ALA A 649 12.56 2.36 -31.57
N ASP A 650 11.37 2.94 -31.63
CA ASP A 650 11.08 4.11 -32.48
C ASP A 650 11.15 5.49 -31.76
N GLY A 651 11.69 5.53 -30.54
CA GLY A 651 11.90 6.74 -29.74
C GLY A 651 13.22 7.48 -30.01
N SER A 652 14.04 7.07 -30.98
CA SER A 652 15.30 7.74 -31.29
C SER A 652 15.53 7.88 -32.79
N SER A 653 14.85 8.80 -33.43
CA SER A 653 15.33 9.58 -34.58
C SER A 653 14.16 10.24 -35.33
N ARG A 654 13.85 11.46 -34.96
CA ARG A 654 13.53 12.54 -35.91
C ARG A 654 13.75 13.87 -35.22
N SER A 655 14.70 14.60 -35.77
CA SER A 655 15.16 15.99 -35.52
C SER A 655 14.04 17.01 -35.44
#